data_82881130e900cb3fdcc0f425d092a2f7
#
_entry.id   82881130e900cb3fdcc0f425d092a2f7
#
_cell.length_a   1.000
_cell.length_b   1.000
_cell.length_c   1.000
_cell.angle_alpha   90.00
_cell.angle_beta   90.00
_cell.angle_gamma   90.00
#
_symmetry.space_group_name_H-M   'P 1'
#
loop_
_entity.id
_entity.type
_entity.pdbx_description
1 polymer ?
#
loop_
_entity_poly.entity_id
_entity_poly.type
_entity_poly.pdbx_seq_one_letter_code
_entity_poly.pdbx_strand_id
1 'polypeptide(L)'
;MKSLVIAEKPSVARDIARVLHCTQKGNGILEGKEYVVTWALGHLVTLADPEEYDKKYMKWDMETLPMMPDKMKLVVIRQTSKQYQAVKTQLFRKDIGDIIIATDAGREGELVARWILDKSGCHKPIRRLWISSVTDKAIRDGFHNLKDGRDYDNLYRAAVARAEADWLVGINGTRALTCKHNAQLSCGRVQTPTLAFIARREEEIRKFKPEDYFGVTLQAGGIQWTWKDAKNGSYRTFQKERAEEIQKKISNTDLELVSVDRKPKKTMAPGLYDLTTLQREANQKYGFSAKETLNIMQRLYENHKVLTYPRTDSRYIGKDVVPTIKERLKACGTGPYRKLAGALLTKPIHTNGSFVDDKKVSDHHAIIPTEQFVQLDHMTNEERKIYDMVVRRFLSVLYSPFEYEQTSMEGKAAGQSFVASGKTVVSAGWKEVYEGGSTDDDEEEQTLKDQKLPVLKQGEKLPIGSVRLTTGKTKPPAHFTEATLLAAMENPVKYMSSKDTQAAKTLGETGGLGTVATRADIIEKLFHTFLMEKRGNEIYLTSKAKQLLDLVPEDLKKPELTADWEKKLSDISKGKLKQKVFLDGIREYTEEIVGEIKTGTGTFRHDNLTNKICPNCGKRMLAVNGKNSKMLVCQDRECGYRETISRTTNARCPKCHKRMEMLVKGKEETFVCACGYKEKLSSFQARRTKEGAGVNKRDVQKYLKKQQKEAAEPVNNAFAQALSGIKLD
;
A
#
# COMPACT_ATOMS: atom_id res chain seq x y z
N MET A 1 25.19 37.09 7.63
CA MET A 1 24.77 35.83 8.25
C MET A 1 24.23 34.92 7.16
N LYS A 2 24.43 33.59 7.23
CA LYS A 2 23.90 32.60 6.31
C LYS A 2 22.55 32.08 6.82
N SER A 3 21.75 31.49 5.90
CA SER A 3 20.54 30.75 6.23
C SER A 3 20.81 29.25 6.19
N LEU A 4 20.29 28.50 7.19
CA LEU A 4 20.35 27.03 7.20
C LEU A 4 19.08 26.47 6.56
N VAL A 5 19.22 25.74 5.46
CA VAL A 5 18.14 25.05 4.75
C VAL A 5 18.07 23.60 5.21
N ILE A 6 16.92 23.15 5.72
CA ILE A 6 16.69 21.77 6.15
C ILE A 6 15.75 21.10 5.14
N ALA A 7 16.28 20.24 4.28
CA ALA A 7 15.51 19.41 3.38
C ALA A 7 15.09 18.10 4.05
N GLU A 8 14.07 17.43 3.54
CA GLU A 8 13.60 16.16 4.10
C GLU A 8 14.50 14.96 3.73
N LYS A 9 15.15 15.04 2.55
CA LYS A 9 15.91 13.92 1.97
C LYS A 9 17.21 14.41 1.34
N PRO A 10 18.25 13.57 1.30
CA PRO A 10 19.54 13.94 0.68
C PRO A 10 19.44 14.29 -0.81
N SER A 11 18.49 13.67 -1.56
CA SER A 11 18.26 13.97 -2.97
C SER A 11 17.78 15.42 -3.16
N VAL A 12 16.73 15.81 -2.45
CA VAL A 12 16.15 17.15 -2.47
C VAL A 12 17.19 18.20 -2.01
N ALA A 13 17.96 17.87 -0.97
CA ALA A 13 19.04 18.74 -0.50
C ALA A 13 20.08 19.02 -1.59
N ARG A 14 20.45 18.02 -2.38
CA ARG A 14 21.41 18.20 -3.50
C ARG A 14 20.85 19.07 -4.61
N ASP A 15 19.56 18.92 -4.93
CA ASP A 15 18.91 19.74 -5.97
C ASP A 15 18.81 21.20 -5.52
N ILE A 16 18.41 21.44 -4.26
CA ILE A 16 18.39 22.78 -3.66
C ILE A 16 19.80 23.37 -3.63
N ALA A 17 20.79 22.61 -3.15
CA ALA A 17 22.17 23.07 -3.07
C ALA A 17 22.75 23.43 -4.43
N ARG A 18 22.44 22.66 -5.48
CA ARG A 18 22.85 22.93 -6.85
C ARG A 18 22.29 24.27 -7.35
N VAL A 19 21.00 24.50 -7.13
CA VAL A 19 20.33 25.75 -7.56
C VAL A 19 20.82 26.95 -6.77
N LEU A 20 21.17 26.77 -5.48
CA LEU A 20 21.69 27.81 -4.58
C LEU A 20 23.23 27.94 -4.62
N HIS A 21 23.89 27.25 -5.56
CA HIS A 21 25.36 27.25 -5.71
C HIS A 21 26.13 26.86 -4.42
N CYS A 22 25.58 25.92 -3.62
CA CYS A 22 26.23 25.34 -2.46
C CYS A 22 27.10 24.15 -2.87
N THR A 23 28.37 24.38 -3.15
CA THR A 23 29.29 23.38 -3.72
C THR A 23 30.25 22.75 -2.72
N GLN A 24 30.49 23.42 -1.57
CA GLN A 24 31.42 22.93 -0.56
C GLN A 24 30.76 21.82 0.27
N LYS A 25 31.36 20.63 0.23
CA LYS A 25 30.88 19.46 0.96
C LYS A 25 31.40 19.46 2.38
N GLY A 26 30.51 19.21 3.35
CA GLY A 26 30.83 18.99 4.75
C GLY A 26 30.14 17.74 5.31
N ASN A 27 30.26 17.50 6.60
CA ASN A 27 29.63 16.38 7.27
C ASN A 27 28.10 16.60 7.36
N GLY A 28 27.33 15.94 6.49
CA GLY A 28 25.86 16.07 6.42
C GLY A 28 25.39 17.43 5.91
N ILE A 29 26.21 18.17 5.17
CA ILE A 29 25.88 19.48 4.62
C ILE A 29 26.49 19.72 3.22
N LEU A 30 25.89 20.69 2.53
CA LEU A 30 26.44 21.35 1.35
C LEU A 30 26.42 22.86 1.63
N GLU A 31 27.57 23.53 1.55
CA GLU A 31 27.70 24.93 1.94
C GLU A 31 28.03 25.84 0.75
N GLY A 32 27.41 26.99 0.71
CA GLY A 32 27.63 28.07 -0.22
C GLY A 32 27.94 29.39 0.49
N LYS A 33 27.91 30.49 -0.26
CA LYS A 33 28.18 31.82 0.24
C LYS A 33 27.09 32.31 1.23
N GLU A 34 25.81 32.09 0.86
CA GLU A 34 24.64 32.60 1.58
C GLU A 34 23.87 31.50 2.33
N TYR A 35 24.00 30.26 1.91
CA TYR A 35 23.21 29.14 2.40
C TYR A 35 24.10 27.98 2.86
N VAL A 36 23.60 27.27 3.88
CA VAL A 36 24.07 25.94 4.29
C VAL A 36 22.89 25.01 4.12
N VAL A 37 23.00 24.00 3.27
CA VAL A 37 21.93 23.03 3.01
C VAL A 37 22.25 21.74 3.75
N THR A 38 21.36 21.32 4.62
CA THR A 38 21.39 20.03 5.32
C THR A 38 20.09 19.26 5.06
N TRP A 39 19.98 18.05 5.59
CA TRP A 39 18.83 17.20 5.33
C TRP A 39 18.49 16.28 6.49
N ALA A 40 17.23 15.86 6.54
CA ALA A 40 16.77 14.73 7.31
C ALA A 40 16.89 13.42 6.49
N LEU A 41 16.49 12.31 7.06
CA LEU A 41 16.39 10.99 6.42
C LEU A 41 14.97 10.43 6.59
N GLY A 42 13.96 11.28 6.38
CA GLY A 42 12.66 11.19 6.99
C GLY A 42 12.76 11.64 8.45
N HIS A 43 12.05 11.00 9.37
CA HIS A 43 12.14 11.39 10.79
C HIS A 43 13.53 11.11 11.39
N LEU A 44 14.13 12.12 12.03
CA LEU A 44 15.32 12.00 12.90
C LEU A 44 14.93 11.95 14.39
N VAL A 45 13.73 12.42 14.70
CA VAL A 45 13.16 12.53 16.05
C VAL A 45 11.79 11.88 16.05
N THR A 46 11.43 11.24 17.16
CA THR A 46 10.14 10.58 17.36
C THR A 46 9.65 10.77 18.78
N LEU A 47 8.41 10.39 19.07
CA LEU A 47 7.92 10.28 20.44
C LEU A 47 8.65 9.15 21.17
N ALA A 48 8.90 9.34 22.45
CA ALA A 48 9.57 8.37 23.30
C ALA A 48 8.74 7.11 23.50
N ASP A 49 9.41 5.98 23.68
CA ASP A 49 8.79 4.75 24.13
C ASP A 49 8.32 4.88 25.60
N PRO A 50 7.33 4.10 26.05
CA PRO A 50 6.74 4.20 27.39
C PRO A 50 7.75 4.19 28.54
N GLU A 51 8.78 3.37 28.46
CA GLU A 51 9.83 3.25 29.50
C GLU A 51 10.65 4.51 29.73
N GLU A 52 10.67 5.42 28.78
CA GLU A 52 11.33 6.72 28.89
C GLU A 52 10.54 7.72 29.76
N TYR A 53 9.24 7.45 30.00
CA TYR A 53 8.40 8.28 30.88
C TYR A 53 8.44 7.78 32.33
N ASP A 54 8.33 6.46 32.53
CA ASP A 54 8.37 5.84 33.84
C ASP A 54 8.88 4.40 33.73
N LYS A 55 9.80 3.99 34.59
CA LYS A 55 10.37 2.63 34.63
C LYS A 55 9.30 1.53 34.83
N LYS A 56 8.17 1.85 35.51
CA LYS A 56 7.03 0.91 35.64
C LYS A 56 6.47 0.44 34.32
N TYR A 57 6.62 1.22 33.24
CA TYR A 57 6.16 0.88 31.89
C TYR A 57 7.10 -0.07 31.13
N MET A 58 8.29 -0.39 31.67
CA MET A 58 9.17 -1.42 31.11
C MET A 58 8.46 -2.79 31.14
N LYS A 59 7.78 -3.11 32.23
CA LYS A 59 6.93 -4.30 32.32
C LYS A 59 5.57 -4.01 31.72
N TRP A 60 5.09 -4.94 30.90
CA TRP A 60 3.75 -4.86 30.35
C TRP A 60 2.75 -5.41 31.36
N ASP A 61 2.13 -4.54 32.11
CA ASP A 61 1.21 -4.86 33.19
C ASP A 61 -0.11 -4.12 32.99
N MET A 62 -1.24 -4.82 33.20
CA MET A 62 -2.58 -4.25 33.07
C MET A 62 -2.86 -3.15 34.10
N GLU A 63 -2.26 -3.25 35.29
CA GLU A 63 -2.43 -2.27 36.35
C GLU A 63 -1.81 -0.90 36.01
N THR A 64 -0.85 -0.88 35.12
CA THR A 64 -0.17 0.37 34.69
C THR A 64 -0.89 1.08 33.54
N LEU A 65 -2.02 0.53 33.06
CA LEU A 65 -2.79 1.08 31.95
C LEU A 65 -4.05 1.83 32.43
N PRO A 66 -4.45 2.91 31.72
CA PRO A 66 -3.78 3.51 30.57
C PRO A 66 -2.53 4.31 30.93
N MET A 67 -1.56 4.34 30.03
CA MET A 67 -0.37 5.21 30.12
C MET A 67 -0.74 6.57 29.52
N MET A 68 -0.74 7.61 30.37
CA MET A 68 -1.19 8.97 30.04
C MET A 68 -0.15 9.99 30.47
N PRO A 69 1.01 10.11 29.78
CA PRO A 69 1.99 11.14 30.11
C PRO A 69 1.38 12.53 29.99
N ASP A 70 1.61 13.39 30.95
CA ASP A 70 1.11 14.78 30.91
C ASP A 70 1.71 15.55 29.73
N LYS A 71 3.01 15.29 29.43
CA LYS A 71 3.73 15.88 28.34
C LYS A 71 4.46 14.81 27.55
N MET A 72 4.26 14.81 26.23
CA MET A 72 4.97 13.90 25.35
C MET A 72 6.45 14.30 25.22
N LYS A 73 7.33 13.30 25.28
CA LYS A 73 8.78 13.45 25.22
C LYS A 73 9.30 13.08 23.84
N LEU A 74 10.14 13.93 23.28
CA LEU A 74 10.81 13.66 22.01
C LEU A 74 12.16 12.97 22.24
N VAL A 75 12.49 11.98 21.42
CA VAL A 75 13.77 11.26 21.43
C VAL A 75 14.36 11.19 20.02
N VAL A 76 15.70 11.15 19.95
CA VAL A 76 16.41 10.98 18.67
C VAL A 76 16.36 9.51 18.26
N ILE A 77 15.99 9.24 17.03
CA ILE A 77 15.99 7.88 16.46
C ILE A 77 17.44 7.38 16.37
N ARG A 78 17.72 6.26 17.04
CA ARG A 78 19.08 5.71 17.20
C ARG A 78 19.81 5.52 15.86
N GLN A 79 19.12 5.00 14.85
CA GLN A 79 19.69 4.72 13.53
C GLN A 79 20.10 5.98 12.76
N THR A 80 19.43 7.11 13.01
CA THR A 80 19.65 8.38 12.33
C THR A 80 20.40 9.41 13.21
N SER A 81 20.88 8.99 14.38
CA SER A 81 21.51 9.88 15.37
C SER A 81 22.72 10.66 14.83
N LYS A 82 23.52 10.06 13.94
CA LYS A 82 24.65 10.74 13.29
C LYS A 82 24.19 11.94 12.47
N GLN A 83 23.13 11.78 11.69
CA GLN A 83 22.57 12.86 10.88
C GLN A 83 21.89 13.93 11.74
N TYR A 84 21.18 13.51 12.80
CA TYR A 84 20.65 14.46 13.77
C TYR A 84 21.75 15.34 14.38
N GLN A 85 22.90 14.77 14.77
CA GLN A 85 24.02 15.55 15.30
C GLN A 85 24.62 16.50 14.25
N ALA A 86 24.73 16.06 13.00
CA ALA A 86 25.18 16.92 11.91
C ALA A 86 24.26 18.14 11.74
N VAL A 87 22.94 17.93 11.71
CA VAL A 87 21.95 19.03 11.64
C VAL A 87 22.03 19.91 12.87
N LYS A 88 22.07 19.34 14.09
CA LYS A 88 22.16 20.06 15.34
C LYS A 88 23.38 20.98 15.40
N THR A 89 24.55 20.51 14.93
CA THR A 89 25.76 21.30 14.86
C THR A 89 25.55 22.57 14.01
N GLN A 90 24.86 22.48 12.91
CA GLN A 90 24.61 23.64 12.04
C GLN A 90 23.60 24.63 12.66
N LEU A 91 22.59 24.14 13.37
CA LEU A 91 21.58 24.98 14.04
C LEU A 91 22.20 25.99 15.01
N PHE A 92 23.33 25.63 15.68
CA PHE A 92 23.97 26.45 16.66
C PHE A 92 25.23 27.20 16.17
N ARG A 93 25.51 27.18 14.87
CA ARG A 93 26.57 27.99 14.27
C ARG A 93 26.27 29.49 14.47
N LYS A 94 27.29 30.26 14.80
CA LYS A 94 27.19 31.73 15.03
C LYS A 94 26.89 32.50 13.75
N ASP A 95 27.34 32.01 12.60
CA ASP A 95 27.13 32.63 11.30
C ASP A 95 25.78 32.29 10.65
N ILE A 96 24.98 31.40 11.26
CA ILE A 96 23.59 31.09 10.83
C ILE A 96 22.62 32.04 11.54
N GLY A 97 21.90 32.85 10.76
CA GLY A 97 20.93 33.82 11.26
C GLY A 97 19.49 33.25 11.38
N ASP A 98 19.06 32.43 10.43
CA ASP A 98 17.71 31.89 10.36
C ASP A 98 17.69 30.49 9.76
N ILE A 99 16.55 29.84 9.91
CA ILE A 99 16.29 28.48 9.42
C ILE A 99 15.26 28.53 8.29
N ILE A 100 15.54 27.87 7.17
CA ILE A 100 14.59 27.66 6.09
C ILE A 100 14.16 26.18 6.12
N ILE A 101 12.90 25.93 6.47
CA ILE A 101 12.30 24.61 6.40
C ILE A 101 11.97 24.33 4.93
N ALA A 102 12.63 23.34 4.34
CA ALA A 102 12.50 22.89 2.98
C ALA A 102 12.14 21.40 2.89
N THR A 103 11.45 20.89 3.91
CA THR A 103 10.85 19.56 3.93
C THR A 103 9.57 19.56 3.06
N ASP A 104 9.05 18.37 2.75
CA ASP A 104 7.88 18.19 1.90
C ASP A 104 6.74 19.16 2.30
N ALA A 105 5.99 19.65 1.32
CA ALA A 105 4.97 20.68 1.49
C ALA A 105 3.67 20.13 2.08
N GLY A 106 3.75 19.56 3.27
CA GLY A 106 2.66 18.89 3.94
C GLY A 106 2.78 18.82 5.45
N ARG A 107 1.78 18.26 6.07
CA ARG A 107 1.67 18.10 7.54
C ARG A 107 2.86 17.31 8.10
N GLU A 108 3.26 16.21 7.44
CA GLU A 108 4.37 15.36 7.89
C GLU A 108 5.73 16.05 7.72
N GLY A 109 5.94 16.77 6.60
CA GLY A 109 7.17 17.52 6.39
C GLY A 109 7.37 18.62 7.43
N GLU A 110 6.29 19.30 7.84
CA GLU A 110 6.34 20.27 8.95
C GLU A 110 6.72 19.60 10.27
N LEU A 111 6.16 18.41 10.55
CA LEU A 111 6.49 17.63 11.75
C LEU A 111 7.96 17.22 11.79
N VAL A 112 8.48 16.69 10.67
CA VAL A 112 9.90 16.26 10.56
C VAL A 112 10.85 17.41 10.94
N ALA A 113 10.65 18.58 10.36
CA ALA A 113 11.53 19.72 10.60
C ALA A 113 11.37 20.29 12.00
N ARG A 114 10.14 20.55 12.46
CA ARG A 114 9.88 21.18 13.76
C ARG A 114 10.31 20.30 14.93
N TRP A 115 10.14 18.98 14.87
CA TRP A 115 10.63 18.09 15.90
C TRP A 115 12.16 18.11 16.05
N ILE A 116 12.90 18.34 14.95
CA ILE A 116 14.35 18.54 15.01
C ILE A 116 14.68 19.83 15.78
N LEU A 117 13.96 20.93 15.50
CA LEU A 117 14.14 22.22 16.16
C LEU A 117 13.78 22.14 17.64
N ASP A 118 12.61 21.58 17.97
CA ASP A 118 12.13 21.43 19.35
C ASP A 118 13.08 20.54 20.18
N LYS A 119 13.49 19.38 19.62
CA LYS A 119 14.44 18.48 20.30
C LYS A 119 15.80 19.08 20.50
N SER A 120 16.26 19.93 19.58
CA SER A 120 17.56 20.62 19.71
C SER A 120 17.52 21.82 20.65
N GLY A 121 16.34 22.41 20.89
CA GLY A 121 16.15 23.68 21.60
C GLY A 121 16.58 24.90 20.77
N CYS A 122 16.45 24.85 19.45
CA CYS A 122 16.77 25.96 18.56
C CYS A 122 15.57 26.90 18.42
N HIS A 123 15.80 28.20 18.70
CA HIS A 123 14.79 29.28 18.68
C HIS A 123 15.07 30.34 17.61
N LYS A 124 15.92 30.04 16.62
CA LYS A 124 16.18 30.98 15.51
C LYS A 124 14.92 31.21 14.68
N PRO A 125 14.80 32.38 14.01
CA PRO A 125 13.68 32.66 13.11
C PRO A 125 13.53 31.59 12.04
N ILE A 126 12.28 31.24 11.72
CA ILE A 126 11.95 30.17 10.77
C ILE A 126 11.26 30.78 9.55
N ARG A 127 11.72 30.42 8.37
CA ARG A 127 11.05 30.65 7.09
C ARG A 127 10.68 29.32 6.45
N ARG A 128 9.68 29.29 5.62
CA ARG A 128 9.15 28.07 4.98
C ARG A 128 9.26 28.16 3.46
N LEU A 129 9.97 27.21 2.87
CA LEU A 129 9.94 26.92 1.45
C LEU A 129 8.77 25.96 1.18
N TRP A 130 7.76 26.42 0.42
CA TRP A 130 6.57 25.63 0.10
C TRP A 130 6.52 25.35 -1.39
N ILE A 131 7.03 24.20 -1.81
CA ILE A 131 7.07 23.76 -3.20
C ILE A 131 6.67 22.29 -3.31
N SER A 132 5.98 21.91 -4.38
CA SER A 132 5.56 20.53 -4.68
C SER A 132 6.37 19.88 -5.81
N SER A 133 7.40 20.57 -6.28
CA SER A 133 8.31 20.14 -7.34
C SER A 133 9.73 20.61 -7.03
N VAL A 134 10.73 19.84 -7.47
CA VAL A 134 12.17 20.16 -7.31
C VAL A 134 12.83 20.60 -8.62
N THR A 135 12.03 21.10 -9.57
CA THR A 135 12.58 21.74 -10.77
C THR A 135 13.37 22.99 -10.39
N ASP A 136 14.38 23.34 -11.18
CA ASP A 136 15.21 24.54 -10.94
C ASP A 136 14.37 25.80 -10.82
N LYS A 137 13.33 25.90 -11.64
CA LYS A 137 12.39 26.99 -11.60
C LYS A 137 11.61 27.04 -10.30
N ALA A 138 11.01 25.90 -9.88
CA ALA A 138 10.23 25.83 -8.65
C ALA A 138 11.08 26.18 -7.42
N ILE A 139 12.32 25.69 -7.36
CA ILE A 139 13.26 26.03 -6.29
C ILE A 139 13.55 27.52 -6.28
N ARG A 140 13.94 28.13 -7.41
CA ARG A 140 14.24 29.58 -7.49
C ARG A 140 13.03 30.42 -7.10
N ASP A 141 11.87 30.15 -7.69
CA ASP A 141 10.64 30.88 -7.40
C ASP A 141 10.23 30.73 -5.93
N GLY A 142 10.41 29.54 -5.36
CA GLY A 142 10.13 29.26 -3.95
C GLY A 142 11.05 30.05 -3.00
N PHE A 143 12.35 30.12 -3.30
CA PHE A 143 13.30 30.91 -2.50
C PHE A 143 13.07 32.42 -2.58
N HIS A 144 12.53 32.91 -3.70
CA HIS A 144 12.10 34.33 -3.80
C HIS A 144 10.80 34.59 -3.01
N ASN A 145 9.99 33.56 -2.75
CA ASN A 145 8.67 33.66 -2.12
C ASN A 145 8.59 32.90 -0.79
N LEU A 146 9.67 32.87 -0.01
CA LEU A 146 9.69 32.23 1.32
C LEU A 146 8.60 32.81 2.22
N LYS A 147 7.87 31.93 2.91
CA LYS A 147 6.81 32.27 3.85
C LYS A 147 7.33 32.38 5.28
N ASP A 148 6.61 33.10 6.13
CA ASP A 148 6.88 33.11 7.57
C ASP A 148 6.55 31.72 8.15
N GLY A 149 7.44 31.16 8.97
CA GLY A 149 7.22 29.86 9.60
C GLY A 149 5.98 29.82 10.50
N ARG A 150 5.58 30.97 11.08
CA ARG A 150 4.40 31.10 11.95
C ARG A 150 3.08 30.80 11.23
N ASP A 151 3.00 31.03 9.91
CA ASP A 151 1.82 30.70 9.11
C ASP A 151 1.49 29.20 9.13
N TYR A 152 2.47 28.36 9.47
CA TYR A 152 2.37 26.89 9.51
C TYR A 152 2.25 26.32 10.92
N ASP A 153 2.15 27.14 11.96
CA ASP A 153 2.07 26.66 13.35
C ASP A 153 0.84 25.78 13.60
N ASN A 154 -0.30 26.12 13.01
CA ASN A 154 -1.51 25.28 13.14
C ASN A 154 -1.37 23.95 12.39
N LEU A 155 -0.68 23.94 11.26
CA LEU A 155 -0.38 22.71 10.51
C LEU A 155 0.53 21.79 11.35
N TYR A 156 1.57 22.37 11.98
CA TYR A 156 2.44 21.67 12.92
C TYR A 156 1.67 21.11 14.12
N ARG A 157 0.79 21.92 14.75
CA ARG A 157 -0.07 21.46 15.85
C ARG A 157 -0.95 20.29 15.46
N ALA A 158 -1.52 20.30 14.25
CA ALA A 158 -2.31 19.18 13.74
C ALA A 158 -1.45 17.92 13.55
N ALA A 159 -0.21 18.06 13.08
CA ALA A 159 0.71 16.94 12.91
C ALA A 159 1.11 16.32 14.26
N VAL A 160 1.45 17.14 15.24
CA VAL A 160 1.73 16.71 16.62
C VAL A 160 0.52 16.01 17.23
N ALA A 161 -0.66 16.62 17.13
CA ALA A 161 -1.90 16.04 17.65
C ALA A 161 -2.18 14.63 17.09
N ARG A 162 -1.95 14.43 15.79
CA ARG A 162 -2.08 13.12 15.15
C ARG A 162 -1.08 12.12 15.72
N ALA A 163 0.20 12.50 15.81
CA ALA A 163 1.24 11.60 16.31
C ALA A 163 0.99 11.19 17.77
N GLU A 164 0.59 12.12 18.63
CA GLU A 164 0.25 11.86 20.02
C GLU A 164 -1.00 10.99 20.15
N ALA A 165 -2.05 11.24 19.35
CA ALA A 165 -3.26 10.43 19.34
C ALA A 165 -2.99 8.98 18.91
N ASP A 166 -2.22 8.79 17.82
CA ASP A 166 -1.82 7.46 17.34
C ASP A 166 -0.97 6.72 18.40
N TRP A 167 -0.11 7.43 19.14
CA TRP A 167 0.67 6.88 20.23
C TRP A 167 -0.22 6.45 21.41
N LEU A 168 -1.09 7.35 21.90
CA LEU A 168 -1.98 7.09 23.05
C LEU A 168 -2.89 5.88 22.79
N VAL A 169 -3.65 5.91 21.72
CA VAL A 169 -4.62 4.85 21.40
C VAL A 169 -3.92 3.55 20.99
N GLY A 170 -2.91 3.64 20.13
CA GLY A 170 -2.24 2.47 19.58
C GLY A 170 -1.46 1.67 20.62
N ILE A 171 -0.69 2.34 21.48
CA ILE A 171 0.13 1.68 22.51
C ILE A 171 -0.75 1.14 23.63
N ASN A 172 -1.68 1.94 24.15
CA ASN A 172 -2.54 1.53 25.26
C ASN A 172 -3.46 0.38 24.87
N GLY A 173 -4.16 0.48 23.75
CA GLY A 173 -5.02 -0.60 23.26
C GLY A 173 -4.24 -1.89 22.98
N THR A 174 -3.07 -1.79 22.34
CA THR A 174 -2.19 -2.94 22.06
C THR A 174 -1.69 -3.60 23.34
N ARG A 175 -1.24 -2.82 24.32
CA ARG A 175 -0.77 -3.37 25.61
C ARG A 175 -1.93 -3.98 26.41
N ALA A 176 -3.09 -3.34 26.45
CA ALA A 176 -4.26 -3.85 27.15
C ALA A 176 -4.70 -5.23 26.60
N LEU A 177 -4.86 -5.35 25.27
CA LEU A 177 -5.18 -6.62 24.63
C LEU A 177 -4.11 -7.68 24.89
N THR A 178 -2.85 -7.31 24.77
CA THR A 178 -1.73 -8.22 24.93
C THR A 178 -1.58 -8.72 26.36
N CYS A 179 -1.73 -7.85 27.38
CA CYS A 179 -1.68 -8.23 28.79
C CYS A 179 -2.86 -9.11 29.20
N LYS A 180 -4.07 -8.69 28.84
CA LYS A 180 -5.28 -9.42 29.20
C LYS A 180 -5.31 -10.84 28.65
N HIS A 181 -4.95 -11.00 27.38
CA HIS A 181 -5.08 -12.28 26.68
C HIS A 181 -3.78 -13.07 26.62
N ASN A 182 -2.70 -12.57 27.20
CA ASN A 182 -1.35 -13.18 27.16
C ASN A 182 -0.95 -13.61 25.74
N ALA A 183 -1.30 -12.80 24.74
CA ALA A 183 -1.07 -13.03 23.32
C ALA A 183 -0.66 -11.73 22.65
N GLN A 184 0.23 -11.80 21.66
CA GLN A 184 0.64 -10.62 20.89
C GLN A 184 -0.53 -10.16 20.00
N LEU A 185 -1.33 -9.24 20.51
CA LEU A 185 -2.48 -8.66 19.84
C LEU A 185 -2.24 -7.16 19.70
N SER A 186 -2.35 -6.64 18.48
CA SER A 186 -2.17 -5.23 18.20
C SER A 186 -3.41 -4.65 17.56
N CYS A 187 -3.80 -3.45 17.97
CA CYS A 187 -4.90 -2.70 17.40
C CYS A 187 -4.45 -1.28 17.00
N GLY A 188 -5.27 -0.59 16.23
CA GLY A 188 -5.07 0.79 15.83
C GLY A 188 -6.07 1.22 14.76
N ARG A 189 -6.29 2.54 14.67
CA ARG A 189 -7.34 3.15 13.83
C ARG A 189 -7.23 2.89 12.32
N VAL A 190 -6.13 2.34 11.82
CA VAL A 190 -5.99 1.96 10.40
C VAL A 190 -5.93 0.46 10.24
N GLN A 191 -5.07 -0.23 11.01
CA GLN A 191 -4.88 -1.67 10.87
C GLN A 191 -6.13 -2.48 11.25
N THR A 192 -6.87 -2.07 12.27
CA THR A 192 -8.05 -2.80 12.73
C THR A 192 -9.22 -2.72 11.74
N PRO A 193 -9.60 -1.53 11.20
CA PRO A 193 -10.60 -1.45 10.13
C PRO A 193 -10.20 -2.20 8.86
N THR A 194 -8.89 -2.22 8.52
CA THR A 194 -8.40 -3.00 7.38
C THR A 194 -8.69 -4.49 7.53
N LEU A 195 -8.49 -5.05 8.72
CA LEU A 195 -8.87 -6.43 9.03
C LEU A 195 -10.40 -6.63 9.00
N ALA A 196 -11.16 -5.66 9.50
CA ALA A 196 -12.63 -5.70 9.51
C ALA A 196 -13.21 -5.75 8.08
N PHE A 197 -12.58 -5.08 7.09
CA PHE A 197 -12.99 -5.18 5.69
C PHE A 197 -12.90 -6.62 5.16
N ILE A 198 -11.80 -7.30 5.49
CA ILE A 198 -11.59 -8.68 5.05
C ILE A 198 -12.58 -9.62 5.75
N ALA A 199 -12.81 -9.42 7.06
CA ALA A 199 -13.80 -10.19 7.83
C ALA A 199 -15.20 -10.08 7.23
N ARG A 200 -15.63 -8.86 6.91
CA ARG A 200 -16.93 -8.59 6.28
C ARG A 200 -17.01 -9.27 4.91
N ARG A 201 -15.97 -9.19 4.10
CA ARG A 201 -15.92 -9.86 2.79
C ARG A 201 -16.00 -11.38 2.93
N GLU A 202 -15.27 -12.00 3.86
CA GLU A 202 -15.35 -13.43 4.13
C GLU A 202 -16.75 -13.85 4.60
N GLU A 203 -17.42 -12.99 5.36
CA GLU A 203 -18.80 -13.23 5.80
C GLU A 203 -19.80 -13.09 4.66
N GLU A 204 -19.65 -12.09 3.77
CA GLU A 204 -20.45 -11.92 2.57
C GLU A 204 -20.35 -13.18 1.68
N ILE A 205 -19.13 -13.70 1.47
CA ILE A 205 -18.90 -14.92 0.69
C ILE A 205 -19.54 -16.13 1.36
N ARG A 206 -19.36 -16.28 2.69
CA ARG A 206 -19.93 -17.42 3.44
C ARG A 206 -21.45 -17.44 3.44
N LYS A 207 -22.10 -16.27 3.52
CA LYS A 207 -23.56 -16.14 3.52
C LYS A 207 -24.18 -16.15 2.12
N PHE A 208 -23.37 -16.05 1.08
CA PHE A 208 -23.83 -15.96 -0.29
C PHE A 208 -24.52 -17.27 -0.70
N LYS A 209 -25.71 -17.13 -1.31
CA LYS A 209 -26.47 -18.24 -1.89
C LYS A 209 -26.52 -18.04 -3.39
N PRO A 210 -25.90 -18.95 -4.19
CA PRO A 210 -25.99 -18.87 -5.64
C PRO A 210 -27.43 -19.03 -6.12
N GLU A 211 -27.84 -18.15 -7.04
CA GLU A 211 -29.13 -18.22 -7.70
C GLU A 211 -28.91 -18.47 -9.20
N ASP A 212 -29.71 -19.36 -9.78
CA ASP A 212 -29.67 -19.60 -11.20
C ASP A 212 -30.32 -18.42 -11.95
N TYR A 213 -29.70 -17.98 -13.03
CA TYR A 213 -30.27 -17.00 -13.94
C TYR A 213 -30.28 -17.49 -15.37
N PHE A 214 -31.21 -16.96 -16.16
CA PHE A 214 -31.48 -17.36 -17.52
C PHE A 214 -31.54 -16.14 -18.42
N GLY A 215 -31.05 -16.29 -19.62
CA GLY A 215 -31.14 -15.29 -20.68
C GLY A 215 -31.50 -15.93 -21.99
N VAL A 216 -31.85 -15.13 -22.99
CA VAL A 216 -32.13 -15.59 -24.33
C VAL A 216 -31.26 -14.87 -25.34
N THR A 217 -30.60 -15.61 -26.20
CA THR A 217 -29.86 -15.06 -27.34
C THR A 217 -30.39 -15.63 -28.63
N LEU A 218 -30.34 -14.86 -29.70
CA LEU A 218 -30.70 -15.30 -31.03
C LEU A 218 -29.65 -14.89 -32.07
N GLN A 219 -29.64 -15.60 -33.20
CA GLN A 219 -28.82 -15.27 -34.35
C GLN A 219 -29.75 -14.78 -35.49
N ALA A 220 -29.51 -13.54 -35.94
CA ALA A 220 -30.24 -12.97 -37.07
C ALA A 220 -29.32 -11.96 -37.79
N GLY A 221 -29.34 -11.94 -39.12
CA GLY A 221 -28.48 -11.06 -39.92
C GLY A 221 -26.98 -11.26 -39.72
N GLY A 222 -26.56 -12.48 -39.35
CA GLY A 222 -25.13 -12.82 -39.10
C GLY A 222 -24.54 -12.34 -37.78
N ILE A 223 -25.35 -11.78 -36.89
CA ILE A 223 -24.94 -11.28 -35.56
C ILE A 223 -25.75 -11.91 -34.43
N GLN A 224 -25.20 -11.92 -33.25
CA GLN A 224 -25.87 -12.38 -32.05
C GLN A 224 -26.61 -11.24 -31.37
N TRP A 225 -27.87 -11.46 -31.09
CA TRP A 225 -28.72 -10.54 -30.32
C TRP A 225 -28.97 -11.09 -28.93
N THR A 226 -28.99 -10.22 -27.95
CA THR A 226 -29.25 -10.57 -26.54
C THR A 226 -30.58 -9.97 -26.11
N TRP A 227 -31.44 -10.79 -25.51
CA TRP A 227 -32.72 -10.33 -24.96
C TRP A 227 -32.49 -9.28 -23.87
N LYS A 228 -33.33 -8.26 -23.88
CA LYS A 228 -33.34 -7.18 -22.88
C LYS A 228 -34.72 -7.06 -22.27
N ASP A 229 -34.84 -7.20 -20.97
CA ASP A 229 -36.08 -6.99 -20.26
C ASP A 229 -36.51 -5.52 -20.34
N ALA A 230 -37.66 -5.26 -20.94
CA ALA A 230 -38.19 -3.91 -21.11
C ALA A 230 -38.53 -3.21 -19.77
N LYS A 231 -38.75 -3.98 -18.68
CA LYS A 231 -39.13 -3.41 -17.37
C LYS A 231 -37.94 -2.91 -16.58
N ASN A 232 -36.81 -3.62 -16.56
CA ASN A 232 -35.67 -3.32 -15.72
C ASN A 232 -34.34 -3.16 -16.49
N GLY A 233 -34.38 -3.36 -17.84
CA GLY A 233 -33.19 -3.24 -18.69
C GLY A 233 -32.18 -4.38 -18.56
N SER A 234 -32.49 -5.43 -17.77
CA SER A 234 -31.60 -6.56 -17.54
C SER A 234 -31.53 -7.49 -18.76
N TYR A 235 -30.36 -8.11 -18.96
CA TYR A 235 -30.15 -9.15 -19.99
C TYR A 235 -30.41 -10.57 -19.47
N ARG A 236 -30.92 -10.70 -18.24
CA ARG A 236 -31.20 -11.97 -17.56
C ARG A 236 -32.43 -11.89 -16.67
N THR A 237 -33.04 -13.06 -16.45
CA THR A 237 -34.12 -13.26 -15.49
C THR A 237 -33.81 -14.44 -14.57
N PHE A 238 -34.35 -14.43 -13.35
CA PHE A 238 -34.26 -15.55 -12.41
C PHE A 238 -35.41 -16.57 -12.58
N GLN A 239 -36.34 -16.32 -13.50
CA GLN A 239 -37.48 -17.20 -13.80
C GLN A 239 -37.17 -17.99 -15.07
N LYS A 240 -36.98 -19.30 -14.94
CA LYS A 240 -36.66 -20.20 -16.04
C LYS A 240 -37.81 -20.26 -17.07
N GLU A 241 -39.02 -20.39 -16.59
CA GLU A 241 -40.25 -20.51 -17.39
C GLU A 241 -40.42 -19.28 -18.28
N ARG A 242 -40.13 -18.10 -17.78
CA ARG A 242 -40.18 -16.85 -18.55
C ARG A 242 -39.18 -16.85 -19.70
N ALA A 243 -37.97 -17.31 -19.48
CA ALA A 243 -36.94 -17.39 -20.53
C ALA A 243 -37.30 -18.45 -21.58
N GLU A 244 -37.86 -19.60 -21.17
CA GLU A 244 -38.35 -20.66 -22.08
C GLU A 244 -39.56 -20.19 -22.89
N GLU A 245 -40.49 -19.45 -22.31
CA GLU A 245 -41.61 -18.85 -23.03
C GLU A 245 -41.14 -17.87 -24.12
N ILE A 246 -40.19 -17.01 -23.78
CA ILE A 246 -39.62 -16.07 -24.76
C ILE A 246 -38.96 -16.85 -25.88
N GLN A 247 -38.15 -17.84 -25.57
CA GLN A 247 -37.51 -18.71 -26.57
C GLN A 247 -38.53 -19.34 -27.53
N LYS A 248 -39.61 -19.91 -26.98
CA LYS A 248 -40.68 -20.55 -27.79
C LYS A 248 -41.40 -19.53 -28.67
N LYS A 249 -41.74 -18.35 -28.15
CA LYS A 249 -42.47 -17.30 -28.88
C LYS A 249 -41.71 -16.76 -30.08
N ILE A 250 -40.39 -16.70 -30.02
CA ILE A 250 -39.54 -16.08 -31.06
C ILE A 250 -38.99 -17.07 -32.07
N SER A 251 -39.06 -18.40 -31.81
CA SER A 251 -38.38 -19.42 -32.62
C SER A 251 -38.83 -19.51 -34.09
N ASN A 252 -40.01 -18.96 -34.44
CA ASN A 252 -40.55 -19.00 -35.80
C ASN A 252 -40.99 -17.58 -36.26
N THR A 253 -40.30 -16.54 -35.79
CA THR A 253 -40.60 -15.15 -36.13
C THR A 253 -39.35 -14.47 -36.71
N ASP A 254 -39.56 -13.36 -37.38
CA ASP A 254 -38.46 -12.47 -37.78
C ASP A 254 -38.14 -11.48 -36.68
N LEU A 255 -36.89 -11.03 -36.64
CA LEU A 255 -36.46 -9.89 -35.84
C LEU A 255 -36.63 -8.63 -36.71
N GLU A 256 -37.50 -7.72 -36.27
CA GLU A 256 -37.69 -6.44 -36.89
C GLU A 256 -36.79 -5.40 -36.23
N LEU A 257 -35.95 -4.71 -37.01
CA LEU A 257 -35.00 -3.73 -36.52
C LEU A 257 -35.71 -2.43 -36.16
N VAL A 258 -35.74 -2.09 -34.87
CA VAL A 258 -36.46 -0.92 -34.33
C VAL A 258 -35.56 0.34 -34.36
N SER A 259 -34.31 0.21 -34.02
CA SER A 259 -33.35 1.34 -34.04
C SER A 259 -31.92 0.89 -34.33
N VAL A 260 -31.19 1.79 -34.98
CA VAL A 260 -29.74 1.71 -35.22
C VAL A 260 -29.15 3.02 -34.82
N ASP A 261 -28.52 3.06 -33.66
CA ASP A 261 -27.84 4.25 -33.14
C ASP A 261 -26.33 4.13 -33.36
N ARG A 262 -25.74 5.11 -34.04
CA ARG A 262 -24.28 5.25 -34.21
C ARG A 262 -23.81 6.52 -33.55
N LYS A 263 -22.92 6.37 -32.58
CA LYS A 263 -22.42 7.50 -31.79
C LYS A 263 -20.90 7.50 -31.78
N PRO A 264 -20.26 8.58 -32.23
CA PRO A 264 -18.82 8.73 -32.05
C PRO A 264 -18.52 8.87 -30.56
N LYS A 265 -17.56 8.09 -30.08
CA LYS A 265 -17.07 8.13 -28.70
C LYS A 265 -15.57 8.36 -28.68
N LYS A 266 -15.13 9.07 -27.66
CA LYS A 266 -13.71 9.34 -27.38
C LYS A 266 -13.41 8.91 -25.95
N THR A 267 -12.30 8.19 -25.77
CA THR A 267 -11.81 7.82 -24.44
C THR A 267 -10.41 8.37 -24.27
N MET A 268 -10.24 9.16 -23.21
CA MET A 268 -8.92 9.69 -22.83
C MET A 268 -8.06 8.58 -22.22
N ALA A 269 -6.74 8.74 -22.29
CA ALA A 269 -5.83 7.87 -21.57
C ALA A 269 -6.11 7.90 -20.06
N PRO A 270 -5.89 6.78 -19.35
CA PRO A 270 -5.89 6.81 -17.89
C PRO A 270 -4.90 7.85 -17.36
N GLY A 271 -5.23 8.53 -16.25
CA GLY A 271 -4.36 9.53 -15.63
C GLY A 271 -2.99 8.97 -15.25
N LEU A 272 -2.03 9.84 -15.02
CA LEU A 272 -0.70 9.45 -14.55
C LEU A 272 -0.78 8.62 -13.26
N TYR A 273 0.30 7.94 -12.90
CA TYR A 273 0.33 7.15 -11.68
C TYR A 273 0.55 7.99 -10.43
N ASP A 274 -0.31 7.78 -9.45
CA ASP A 274 0.03 7.85 -8.03
C ASP A 274 0.60 6.51 -7.55
N LEU A 275 1.10 6.44 -6.32
CA LEU A 275 1.67 5.20 -5.79
C LEU A 275 0.62 4.09 -5.66
N THR A 276 -0.57 4.40 -5.14
CA THR A 276 -1.62 3.40 -4.89
C THR A 276 -2.08 2.73 -6.18
N THR A 277 -2.32 3.52 -7.23
CA THR A 277 -2.72 2.99 -8.54
C THR A 277 -1.62 2.12 -9.15
N LEU A 278 -0.35 2.57 -9.07
CA LEU A 278 0.77 1.77 -9.56
C LEU A 278 0.91 0.44 -8.79
N GLN A 279 0.76 0.45 -7.46
CA GLN A 279 0.79 -0.77 -6.65
C GLN A 279 -0.34 -1.73 -7.00
N ARG A 280 -1.55 -1.21 -7.23
CA ARG A 280 -2.73 -2.01 -7.61
C ARG A 280 -2.53 -2.68 -8.97
N GLU A 281 -2.15 -1.94 -9.98
CA GLU A 281 -1.94 -2.47 -11.33
C GLU A 281 -0.71 -3.41 -11.39
N ALA A 282 0.37 -3.12 -10.64
CA ALA A 282 1.52 -4.02 -10.53
C ALA A 282 1.16 -5.35 -9.84
N ASN A 283 0.28 -5.31 -8.84
CA ASN A 283 -0.23 -6.51 -8.20
C ASN A 283 -1.11 -7.34 -9.15
N GLN A 284 -2.03 -6.69 -9.88
CA GLN A 284 -2.88 -7.37 -10.87
C GLN A 284 -2.06 -7.99 -12.00
N LYS A 285 -1.11 -7.24 -12.57
CA LYS A 285 -0.36 -7.65 -13.76
C LYS A 285 0.78 -8.63 -13.47
N TYR A 286 1.48 -8.45 -12.35
CA TYR A 286 2.72 -9.17 -12.03
C TYR A 286 2.69 -9.91 -10.70
N GLY A 287 1.64 -9.77 -9.90
CA GLY A 287 1.54 -10.36 -8.56
C GLY A 287 2.46 -9.68 -7.52
N PHE A 288 3.05 -8.53 -7.83
CA PHE A 288 3.91 -7.81 -6.89
C PHE A 288 3.11 -7.32 -5.69
N SER A 289 3.66 -7.49 -4.49
CA SER A 289 3.06 -6.88 -3.31
C SER A 289 3.19 -5.36 -3.33
N ALA A 290 2.34 -4.68 -2.56
CA ALA A 290 2.41 -3.24 -2.41
C ALA A 290 3.79 -2.77 -1.92
N LYS A 291 4.37 -3.51 -0.96
CA LYS A 291 5.71 -3.22 -0.43
C LYS A 291 6.82 -3.48 -1.44
N GLU A 292 6.73 -4.59 -2.18
CA GLU A 292 7.69 -4.90 -3.23
C GLU A 292 7.69 -3.83 -4.33
N THR A 293 6.51 -3.41 -4.79
CA THR A 293 6.36 -2.32 -5.76
C THR A 293 6.99 -1.02 -5.24
N LEU A 294 6.74 -0.65 -3.98
CA LEU A 294 7.35 0.53 -3.37
C LEU A 294 8.89 0.42 -3.30
N ASN A 295 9.42 -0.74 -2.93
CA ASN A 295 10.86 -0.96 -2.86
C ASN A 295 11.53 -0.88 -4.24
N ILE A 296 10.88 -1.39 -5.28
CA ILE A 296 11.34 -1.27 -6.67
C ILE A 296 11.35 0.20 -7.09
N MET A 297 10.25 0.92 -6.82
CA MET A 297 10.14 2.34 -7.11
C MET A 297 11.22 3.17 -6.41
N GLN A 298 11.52 2.84 -5.14
CA GLN A 298 12.56 3.52 -4.37
C GLN A 298 13.93 3.37 -5.06
N ARG A 299 14.26 2.18 -5.59
CA ARG A 299 15.52 1.97 -6.34
C ARG A 299 15.54 2.73 -7.66
N LEU A 300 14.43 2.75 -8.40
CA LEU A 300 14.31 3.51 -9.65
C LEU A 300 14.46 5.02 -9.42
N TYR A 301 13.98 5.52 -8.29
CA TYR A 301 14.11 6.91 -7.87
C TYR A 301 15.50 7.25 -7.33
N GLU A 302 16.05 6.46 -6.38
CA GLU A 302 17.29 6.81 -5.66
C GLU A 302 18.56 6.39 -6.41
N ASN A 303 18.58 5.15 -6.91
CA ASN A 303 19.77 4.56 -7.53
C ASN A 303 19.87 4.90 -9.00
N HIS A 304 18.82 4.58 -9.77
CA HIS A 304 18.77 4.85 -11.21
C HIS A 304 18.41 6.31 -11.53
N LYS A 305 17.67 6.99 -10.67
CA LYS A 305 17.20 8.38 -10.81
C LYS A 305 16.34 8.62 -12.06
N VAL A 306 15.70 7.58 -12.56
CA VAL A 306 14.93 7.61 -13.82
C VAL A 306 13.43 7.85 -13.63
N LEU A 307 12.94 7.79 -12.40
CA LEU A 307 11.55 8.11 -12.05
C LEU A 307 11.52 9.17 -10.96
N THR A 308 10.41 9.91 -10.89
CA THR A 308 10.17 10.92 -9.85
C THR A 308 9.83 10.27 -8.52
N TYR A 309 9.66 11.06 -7.47
CA TYR A 309 9.43 10.57 -6.10
C TYR A 309 8.21 9.64 -6.01
N PRO A 310 8.36 8.44 -5.43
CA PRO A 310 7.33 7.40 -5.52
C PRO A 310 6.12 7.61 -4.58
N ARG A 311 6.28 8.31 -3.47
CA ARG A 311 5.21 8.41 -2.44
C ARG A 311 4.35 9.64 -2.67
N THR A 312 3.54 9.59 -3.72
CA THR A 312 2.60 10.65 -4.09
C THR A 312 1.19 10.09 -4.24
N ASP A 313 0.20 10.87 -3.87
CA ASP A 313 -1.23 10.62 -4.09
C ASP A 313 -1.77 11.39 -5.31
N SER A 314 -0.94 12.24 -5.93
CA SER A 314 -1.33 13.00 -7.11
C SER A 314 -1.14 12.21 -8.40
N ARG A 315 -2.11 12.35 -9.30
CA ARG A 315 -2.06 11.87 -10.70
C ARG A 315 -1.84 13.00 -11.69
N TYR A 316 -1.43 14.17 -11.19
CA TYR A 316 -1.27 15.38 -11.96
C TYR A 316 0.15 15.91 -11.88
N ILE A 317 0.58 16.62 -12.91
CA ILE A 317 1.80 17.41 -12.89
C ILE A 317 1.47 18.89 -12.85
N GLY A 318 2.38 19.70 -12.31
CA GLY A 318 2.27 21.16 -12.30
C GLY A 318 2.67 21.75 -13.67
N LYS A 319 2.26 22.99 -13.91
CA LYS A 319 2.64 23.74 -15.11
C LYS A 319 4.14 23.97 -15.23
N ASP A 320 4.86 23.97 -14.11
CA ASP A 320 6.33 24.11 -14.05
C ASP A 320 7.06 22.88 -14.63
N VAL A 321 6.41 21.70 -14.62
CA VAL A 321 6.94 20.46 -15.20
C VAL A 321 6.72 20.41 -16.72
N VAL A 322 5.69 21.06 -17.26
CA VAL A 322 5.34 21.00 -18.68
C VAL A 322 6.51 21.33 -19.62
N PRO A 323 7.33 22.37 -19.38
CA PRO A 323 8.47 22.69 -20.24
C PRO A 323 9.51 21.56 -20.31
N THR A 324 9.58 20.69 -19.30
CA THR A 324 10.58 19.59 -19.22
C THR A 324 10.13 18.32 -19.95
N ILE A 325 8.88 18.24 -20.42
CA ILE A 325 8.32 17.02 -21.05
C ILE A 325 9.16 16.55 -22.23
N LYS A 326 9.66 17.47 -23.07
CA LYS A 326 10.49 17.10 -24.24
C LYS A 326 11.80 16.43 -23.83
N GLU A 327 12.44 16.94 -22.77
CA GLU A 327 13.69 16.33 -22.25
C GLU A 327 13.42 14.97 -21.65
N ARG A 328 12.32 14.81 -20.92
CA ARG A 328 11.88 13.51 -20.38
C ARG A 328 11.58 12.49 -21.47
N LEU A 329 10.93 12.91 -22.57
CA LEU A 329 10.69 12.05 -23.73
C LEU A 329 11.99 11.60 -24.39
N LYS A 330 12.99 12.49 -24.52
CA LYS A 330 14.31 12.13 -25.04
C LYS A 330 15.02 11.14 -24.12
N ALA A 331 14.96 11.35 -22.81
CA ALA A 331 15.61 10.53 -21.80
C ALA A 331 15.03 9.11 -21.73
N CYS A 332 13.69 8.95 -21.77
CA CYS A 332 13.04 7.64 -21.73
C CYS A 332 12.89 7.01 -23.13
N GLY A 333 13.08 7.74 -24.22
CA GLY A 333 12.87 7.31 -25.62
C GLY A 333 13.93 6.34 -26.16
N THR A 334 14.24 5.28 -25.41
CA THR A 334 15.20 4.25 -25.77
C THR A 334 14.55 2.86 -25.83
N GLY A 335 15.20 1.88 -26.43
CA GLY A 335 14.70 0.52 -26.54
C GLY A 335 13.27 0.46 -27.09
N PRO A 336 12.33 -0.18 -26.40
CA PRO A 336 10.95 -0.36 -26.88
C PRO A 336 10.16 0.95 -26.97
N TYR A 337 10.62 2.02 -26.32
CA TYR A 337 9.91 3.32 -26.27
C TYR A 337 10.35 4.26 -27.39
N ARG A 338 11.43 3.94 -28.12
CA ARG A 338 12.05 4.84 -29.13
C ARG A 338 11.07 5.33 -30.18
N LYS A 339 10.28 4.41 -30.76
CA LYS A 339 9.28 4.74 -31.79
C LYS A 339 8.16 5.62 -31.21
N LEU A 340 7.67 5.27 -30.03
CA LEU A 340 6.57 5.97 -29.37
C LEU A 340 6.95 7.39 -28.95
N ALA A 341 8.10 7.55 -28.28
CA ALA A 341 8.60 8.86 -27.87
C ALA A 341 9.02 9.71 -29.08
N GLY A 342 9.61 9.10 -30.08
CA GLY A 342 9.98 9.76 -31.35
C GLY A 342 8.77 10.37 -32.05
N ALA A 343 7.65 9.66 -32.15
CA ALA A 343 6.40 10.17 -32.73
C ALA A 343 5.85 11.39 -32.00
N LEU A 344 6.01 11.46 -30.68
CA LEU A 344 5.61 12.62 -29.87
C LEU A 344 6.56 13.81 -30.05
N LEU A 345 7.88 13.55 -30.19
CA LEU A 345 8.88 14.63 -30.36
C LEU A 345 8.80 15.34 -31.70
N THR A 346 8.20 14.73 -32.74
CA THR A 346 7.98 15.35 -34.07
C THR A 346 6.81 16.32 -34.10
N LYS A 347 5.98 16.38 -33.05
CA LYS A 347 4.76 17.19 -32.96
C LYS A 347 4.83 18.17 -31.78
N PRO A 348 4.05 19.23 -31.79
CA PRO A 348 3.85 20.05 -30.59
C PRO A 348 3.27 19.19 -29.47
N ILE A 349 3.82 19.33 -28.25
CA ILE A 349 3.30 18.63 -27.07
C ILE A 349 2.00 19.33 -26.62
N HIS A 350 0.90 18.62 -26.72
CA HIS A 350 -0.38 19.10 -26.24
C HIS A 350 -0.61 18.61 -24.80
N THR A 351 -0.85 19.54 -23.90
CA THR A 351 -1.24 19.27 -22.52
C THR A 351 -2.71 19.66 -22.28
N ASN A 352 -3.36 18.97 -21.39
CA ASN A 352 -4.75 19.25 -21.03
C ASN A 352 -5.00 19.03 -19.54
N GLY A 353 -6.16 19.44 -19.05
CA GLY A 353 -6.55 19.34 -17.64
C GLY A 353 -6.75 17.92 -17.11
N SER A 354 -6.60 16.88 -17.94
CA SER A 354 -6.70 15.49 -17.46
C SER A 354 -5.46 15.03 -16.70
N PHE A 355 -4.30 15.68 -16.93
CA PHE A 355 -3.04 15.34 -16.25
C PHE A 355 -2.18 16.58 -15.86
N VAL A 356 -2.57 17.80 -16.23
CA VAL A 356 -1.89 19.05 -15.83
C VAL A 356 -2.85 19.91 -15.04
N ASP A 357 -2.68 20.00 -13.72
CA ASP A 357 -3.51 20.85 -12.86
C ASP A 357 -2.77 21.13 -11.54
N ASP A 358 -2.29 22.38 -11.38
CA ASP A 358 -1.56 22.80 -10.16
C ASP A 358 -2.37 22.64 -8.88
N LYS A 359 -3.72 22.71 -8.96
CA LYS A 359 -4.60 22.59 -7.78
C LYS A 359 -4.76 21.15 -7.30
N LYS A 360 -4.43 20.18 -8.14
CA LYS A 360 -4.53 18.75 -7.86
C LYS A 360 -3.16 18.10 -7.61
N VAL A 361 -2.10 18.88 -7.62
CA VAL A 361 -0.79 18.47 -7.13
C VAL A 361 -0.77 18.75 -5.62
N SER A 362 -0.55 17.69 -4.84
CA SER A 362 -0.41 17.75 -3.39
C SER A 362 1.05 18.09 -2.98
N ASP A 363 1.62 17.37 -2.04
CA ASP A 363 3.03 17.51 -1.63
C ASP A 363 4.01 17.18 -2.77
N HIS A 364 3.60 16.30 -3.68
CA HIS A 364 4.35 15.86 -4.86
C HIS A 364 3.44 15.68 -6.07
N HIS A 365 3.99 15.88 -7.26
CA HIS A 365 3.30 15.58 -8.51
C HIS A 365 3.31 14.07 -8.81
N ALA A 366 2.58 13.64 -9.84
CA ALA A 366 2.49 12.26 -10.31
C ALA A 366 3.86 11.61 -10.58
N ILE A 367 3.89 10.27 -10.53
CA ILE A 367 5.06 9.46 -10.87
C ILE A 367 5.25 9.47 -12.39
N ILE A 368 6.37 10.04 -12.85
CA ILE A 368 6.74 10.15 -14.25
C ILE A 368 8.24 9.91 -14.46
N PRO A 369 8.72 9.64 -15.70
CA PRO A 369 10.13 9.62 -15.99
C PRO A 369 10.81 10.96 -15.71
N THR A 370 12.07 10.92 -15.32
CA THR A 370 12.92 12.11 -15.16
C THR A 370 13.62 12.46 -16.47
N GLU A 371 14.45 13.49 -16.45
CA GLU A 371 15.35 13.90 -17.54
C GLU A 371 16.63 13.04 -17.60
N GLN A 372 16.80 12.08 -16.69
CA GLN A 372 17.93 11.16 -16.67
C GLN A 372 17.80 10.10 -17.77
N PHE A 373 18.81 9.98 -18.62
CA PHE A 373 18.85 8.92 -19.63
C PHE A 373 18.84 7.53 -18.98
N VAL A 374 17.92 6.68 -19.45
CA VAL A 374 17.73 5.35 -18.89
C VAL A 374 18.69 4.33 -19.53
N GLN A 375 19.28 3.48 -18.69
CA GLN A 375 20.08 2.32 -19.09
C GLN A 375 19.32 1.04 -18.69
N LEU A 376 18.46 0.56 -19.60
CA LEU A 376 17.59 -0.58 -19.33
C LEU A 376 18.35 -1.85 -18.96
N ASP A 377 19.55 -2.04 -19.50
CA ASP A 377 20.38 -3.23 -19.25
C ASP A 377 20.92 -3.29 -17.81
N HIS A 378 20.97 -2.16 -17.12
CA HIS A 378 21.38 -2.10 -15.70
C HIS A 378 20.23 -2.36 -14.72
N MET A 379 19.00 -2.55 -15.22
CA MET A 379 17.82 -2.81 -14.40
C MET A 379 17.56 -4.31 -14.26
N THR A 380 17.08 -4.72 -13.10
CA THR A 380 16.50 -6.06 -12.92
C THR A 380 15.20 -6.21 -13.74
N ASN A 381 14.73 -7.45 -13.88
CA ASN A 381 13.46 -7.69 -14.58
C ASN A 381 12.27 -7.01 -13.88
N GLU A 382 12.26 -7.01 -12.57
CA GLU A 382 11.22 -6.36 -11.76
C GLU A 382 11.26 -4.85 -11.95
N GLU A 383 12.46 -4.25 -11.94
CA GLU A 383 12.65 -2.82 -12.17
C GLU A 383 12.20 -2.42 -13.59
N ARG A 384 12.54 -3.23 -14.61
CA ARG A 384 12.06 -3.00 -15.99
C ARG A 384 10.54 -3.04 -16.09
N LYS A 385 9.88 -3.98 -15.43
CA LYS A 385 8.41 -4.11 -15.41
C LYS A 385 7.73 -2.86 -14.85
N ILE A 386 8.18 -2.37 -13.69
CA ILE A 386 7.62 -1.16 -13.09
C ILE A 386 7.96 0.09 -13.91
N TYR A 387 9.19 0.19 -14.42
CA TYR A 387 9.60 1.27 -15.30
C TYR A 387 8.75 1.30 -16.58
N ASP A 388 8.51 0.15 -17.22
CA ASP A 388 7.64 0.02 -18.40
C ASP A 388 6.21 0.54 -18.13
N MET A 389 5.62 0.17 -16.99
CA MET A 389 4.30 0.67 -16.62
C MET A 389 4.28 2.20 -16.56
N VAL A 390 5.25 2.80 -15.88
CA VAL A 390 5.29 4.26 -15.70
C VAL A 390 5.56 4.98 -17.02
N VAL A 391 6.52 4.50 -17.82
CA VAL A 391 6.84 5.14 -19.12
C VAL A 391 5.65 5.05 -20.06
N ARG A 392 5.02 3.88 -20.21
CA ARG A 392 3.85 3.73 -21.08
C ARG A 392 2.69 4.63 -20.63
N ARG A 393 2.44 4.73 -19.33
CA ARG A 393 1.43 5.62 -18.78
C ARG A 393 1.75 7.10 -19.08
N PHE A 394 2.99 7.51 -18.93
CA PHE A 394 3.45 8.85 -19.27
C PHE A 394 3.33 9.15 -20.76
N LEU A 395 3.69 8.21 -21.61
CA LEU A 395 3.51 8.36 -23.07
C LEU A 395 2.02 8.44 -23.42
N SER A 396 1.18 7.58 -22.86
CA SER A 396 -0.24 7.47 -23.22
C SER A 396 -1.02 8.77 -23.01
N VAL A 397 -0.74 9.54 -21.93
CA VAL A 397 -1.44 10.80 -21.68
C VAL A 397 -1.06 11.90 -22.66
N LEU A 398 0.04 11.74 -23.41
CA LEU A 398 0.52 12.67 -24.45
C LEU A 398 0.01 12.31 -25.84
N TYR A 399 -0.56 11.12 -26.03
CA TYR A 399 -1.18 10.68 -27.29
C TYR A 399 -2.61 11.25 -27.40
N SER A 400 -3.15 11.23 -28.63
CA SER A 400 -4.54 11.60 -28.89
C SER A 400 -5.52 10.62 -28.20
N PRO A 401 -6.76 11.02 -27.98
CA PRO A 401 -7.78 10.11 -27.48
C PRO A 401 -7.95 8.87 -28.37
N PHE A 402 -8.38 7.77 -27.77
CA PHE A 402 -8.92 6.62 -28.51
C PHE A 402 -10.29 6.99 -29.02
N GLU A 403 -10.48 6.94 -30.35
CA GLU A 403 -11.74 7.32 -30.99
C GLU A 403 -12.38 6.10 -31.68
N TYR A 404 -13.66 5.92 -31.45
CA TYR A 404 -14.43 4.84 -32.03
C TYR A 404 -15.89 5.23 -32.25
N GLU A 405 -16.53 4.58 -33.18
CA GLU A 405 -17.97 4.61 -33.35
C GLU A 405 -18.60 3.45 -32.62
N GLN A 406 -19.46 3.74 -31.65
CA GLN A 406 -20.29 2.76 -30.97
C GLN A 406 -21.58 2.61 -31.72
N THR A 407 -21.86 1.42 -32.29
CA THR A 407 -23.14 1.10 -32.92
C THR A 407 -23.94 0.29 -31.91
N SER A 408 -25.14 0.73 -31.60
CA SER A 408 -26.13 0.02 -30.80
C SER A 408 -27.37 -0.22 -31.63
N MET A 409 -27.80 -1.47 -31.69
CA MET A 409 -28.98 -1.88 -32.44
C MET A 409 -30.03 -2.46 -31.48
N GLU A 410 -31.29 -2.11 -31.70
CA GLU A 410 -32.41 -2.70 -30.99
C GLU A 410 -33.39 -3.27 -32.04
N GLY A 411 -33.78 -4.53 -31.82
CA GLY A 411 -34.78 -5.21 -32.62
C GLY A 411 -35.89 -5.83 -31.76
N LYS A 412 -37.04 -6.08 -32.36
CA LYS A 412 -38.16 -6.75 -31.71
C LYS A 412 -38.53 -8.04 -32.41
N ALA A 413 -38.75 -9.12 -31.65
CA ALA A 413 -39.27 -10.38 -32.12
C ALA A 413 -40.40 -10.81 -31.17
N ALA A 414 -41.61 -11.07 -31.72
CA ALA A 414 -42.80 -11.42 -30.94
C ALA A 414 -43.05 -10.52 -29.72
N GLY A 415 -42.81 -9.21 -29.87
CA GLY A 415 -42.99 -8.20 -28.80
C GLY A 415 -41.86 -8.14 -27.75
N GLN A 416 -40.80 -8.95 -27.88
CA GLN A 416 -39.65 -8.97 -27.01
C GLN A 416 -38.51 -8.13 -27.60
N SER A 417 -37.82 -7.33 -26.76
CA SER A 417 -36.68 -6.53 -27.18
C SER A 417 -35.38 -7.33 -27.16
N PHE A 418 -34.60 -7.18 -28.23
CA PHE A 418 -33.25 -7.74 -28.39
C PHE A 418 -32.28 -6.65 -28.77
N VAL A 419 -31.07 -6.72 -28.23
CA VAL A 419 -30.05 -5.71 -28.49
C VAL A 419 -28.74 -6.35 -28.97
N ALA A 420 -28.03 -5.62 -29.82
CA ALA A 420 -26.69 -5.94 -30.26
C ALA A 420 -25.81 -4.70 -30.20
N SER A 421 -24.54 -4.88 -29.88
CA SER A 421 -23.55 -3.80 -29.76
C SER A 421 -22.34 -4.11 -30.61
N GLY A 422 -21.72 -3.06 -31.18
CA GLY A 422 -20.50 -3.16 -31.95
C GLY A 422 -19.67 -1.90 -31.86
N LYS A 423 -18.38 -2.08 -32.01
CA LYS A 423 -17.40 -1.01 -31.90
C LYS A 423 -16.50 -0.97 -33.13
N THR A 424 -16.48 0.14 -33.82
CA THR A 424 -15.59 0.36 -34.97
C THR A 424 -14.54 1.39 -34.58
N VAL A 425 -13.27 0.98 -34.54
CA VAL A 425 -12.16 1.86 -34.18
C VAL A 425 -11.90 2.84 -35.32
N VAL A 426 -11.91 4.14 -35.00
CA VAL A 426 -11.59 5.25 -35.93
C VAL A 426 -10.13 5.64 -35.76
N SER A 427 -9.65 5.76 -34.52
CA SER A 427 -8.25 6.07 -34.20
C SER A 427 -7.82 5.31 -32.94
N ALA A 428 -6.74 4.58 -33.02
CA ALA A 428 -6.18 3.85 -31.88
C ALA A 428 -5.69 4.79 -30.75
N GLY A 429 -5.22 6.01 -31.13
CA GLY A 429 -4.79 7.03 -30.17
C GLY A 429 -3.82 6.48 -29.12
N TRP A 430 -4.09 6.77 -27.85
CA TRP A 430 -3.22 6.35 -26.74
C TRP A 430 -3.11 4.82 -26.58
N LYS A 431 -4.06 4.03 -27.12
CA LYS A 431 -3.97 2.57 -27.05
C LYS A 431 -2.79 1.99 -27.86
N GLU A 432 -2.26 2.74 -28.84
CA GLU A 432 -1.04 2.35 -29.58
C GLU A 432 0.17 2.15 -28.64
N VAL A 433 0.21 2.85 -27.51
CA VAL A 433 1.28 2.72 -26.51
C VAL A 433 1.29 1.32 -25.87
N TYR A 434 0.14 0.65 -25.87
CA TYR A 434 -0.07 -0.67 -25.23
C TYR A 434 -0.23 -1.80 -26.27
N GLU A 435 0.04 -1.57 -27.54
CA GLU A 435 0.00 -2.60 -28.58
C GLU A 435 0.86 -3.82 -28.19
N GLY A 436 0.24 -5.01 -28.20
CA GLY A 436 0.85 -6.29 -27.78
C GLY A 436 0.52 -6.74 -26.36
N GLY A 437 -0.20 -5.93 -25.57
CA GLY A 437 -0.78 -6.33 -24.30
C GLY A 437 -2.26 -5.96 -24.26
N SER A 438 -3.14 -6.91 -24.00
CA SER A 438 -4.53 -6.62 -23.74
C SER A 438 -4.61 -5.64 -22.57
N THR A 439 -5.18 -4.47 -22.81
CA THR A 439 -5.88 -3.78 -21.72
C THR A 439 -7.10 -4.65 -21.50
N ASP A 440 -7.05 -5.56 -20.52
CA ASP A 440 -8.23 -6.23 -20.02
C ASP A 440 -9.13 -5.11 -19.48
N ASP A 441 -10.04 -4.66 -20.34
CA ASP A 441 -11.28 -4.10 -19.85
C ASP A 441 -11.89 -5.26 -19.08
N ASP A 442 -11.96 -5.19 -17.74
CA ASP A 442 -12.76 -6.10 -16.93
C ASP A 442 -14.18 -6.06 -17.50
N GLU A 443 -14.48 -7.00 -18.41
CA GLU A 443 -15.81 -7.20 -18.93
C GLU A 443 -16.64 -7.70 -17.74
N GLU A 444 -17.37 -6.80 -17.10
CA GLU A 444 -18.41 -7.20 -16.17
C GLU A 444 -19.32 -8.22 -16.89
N GLU A 445 -19.58 -9.36 -16.27
CA GLU A 445 -20.44 -10.44 -16.79
C GLU A 445 -21.83 -9.96 -17.30
N GLN A 446 -22.13 -8.67 -17.16
CA GLN A 446 -23.41 -8.04 -17.52
C GLN A 446 -23.31 -7.14 -18.75
N THR A 447 -22.15 -6.98 -19.37
CA THR A 447 -21.99 -6.12 -20.55
C THR A 447 -22.23 -6.92 -21.84
N LEU A 448 -22.88 -6.28 -22.82
CA LEU A 448 -23.03 -6.83 -24.18
C LEU A 448 -21.63 -6.91 -24.82
N LYS A 449 -21.30 -8.09 -25.36
CA LYS A 449 -20.05 -8.24 -26.11
C LYS A 449 -20.12 -7.47 -27.41
N ASP A 450 -19.13 -6.62 -27.66
CA ASP A 450 -19.02 -5.93 -28.94
C ASP A 450 -18.74 -6.93 -30.07
N GLN A 451 -19.48 -6.76 -31.18
CA GLN A 451 -19.39 -7.58 -32.36
C GLN A 451 -19.08 -6.71 -33.58
N LYS A 452 -18.61 -7.33 -34.64
CA LYS A 452 -18.54 -6.67 -35.95
C LYS A 452 -19.97 -6.65 -36.54
N LEU A 453 -20.58 -5.47 -36.54
CA LEU A 453 -21.96 -5.30 -36.99
C LEU A 453 -22.02 -5.00 -38.51
N PRO A 454 -22.92 -5.64 -39.27
CA PRO A 454 -23.18 -5.27 -40.67
C PRO A 454 -23.94 -3.94 -40.74
N VAL A 455 -24.01 -3.39 -41.93
CA VAL A 455 -24.82 -2.19 -42.19
C VAL A 455 -26.25 -2.62 -42.37
N LEU A 456 -27.09 -2.42 -41.37
CA LEU A 456 -28.54 -2.70 -41.40
C LEU A 456 -29.31 -1.39 -41.29
N LYS A 457 -30.57 -1.42 -41.75
CA LYS A 457 -31.48 -0.25 -41.75
C LYS A 457 -32.66 -0.49 -40.81
N GLN A 458 -33.14 0.59 -40.21
CA GLN A 458 -34.35 0.56 -39.40
C GLN A 458 -35.54 0.04 -40.22
N GLY A 459 -36.37 -0.79 -39.63
CA GLY A 459 -37.52 -1.46 -40.28
C GLY A 459 -37.18 -2.74 -41.06
N GLU A 460 -35.87 -3.09 -41.14
CA GLU A 460 -35.45 -4.34 -41.81
C GLU A 460 -35.85 -5.55 -40.97
N LYS A 461 -36.39 -6.56 -41.64
CA LYS A 461 -36.77 -7.85 -41.01
C LYS A 461 -35.70 -8.88 -41.28
N LEU A 462 -35.19 -9.44 -40.21
CA LEU A 462 -34.12 -10.43 -40.26
C LEU A 462 -34.67 -11.80 -39.85
N PRO A 463 -34.54 -12.83 -40.70
CA PRO A 463 -34.94 -14.16 -40.30
C PRO A 463 -34.09 -14.66 -39.14
N ILE A 464 -34.74 -15.22 -38.13
CA ILE A 464 -34.07 -15.79 -36.95
C ILE A 464 -33.57 -17.19 -37.32
N GLY A 465 -32.25 -17.34 -37.38
CA GLY A 465 -31.60 -18.61 -37.72
C GLY A 465 -31.53 -19.59 -36.55
N SER A 466 -31.29 -19.10 -35.34
CA SER A 466 -31.28 -19.94 -34.13
C SER A 466 -31.58 -19.13 -32.88
N VAL A 467 -32.19 -19.78 -31.90
CA VAL A 467 -32.48 -19.21 -30.57
C VAL A 467 -31.88 -20.11 -29.51
N ARG A 468 -31.16 -19.52 -28.55
CA ARG A 468 -30.51 -20.26 -27.47
C ARG A 468 -30.91 -19.69 -26.12
N LEU A 469 -31.25 -20.60 -25.20
CA LEU A 469 -31.34 -20.29 -23.78
C LEU A 469 -29.94 -20.26 -23.20
N THR A 470 -29.58 -19.18 -22.52
CA THR A 470 -28.32 -19.08 -21.75
C THR A 470 -28.62 -19.26 -20.27
N THR A 471 -27.78 -20.01 -19.58
CA THR A 471 -27.92 -20.27 -18.14
C THR A 471 -26.64 -19.93 -17.44
N GLY A 472 -26.76 -19.42 -16.23
CA GLY A 472 -25.62 -19.14 -15.38
C GLY A 472 -26.01 -19.14 -13.90
N LYS A 473 -25.04 -19.04 -13.03
CA LYS A 473 -25.25 -18.87 -11.57
C LYS A 473 -24.59 -17.60 -11.11
N THR A 474 -25.27 -16.88 -10.21
CA THR A 474 -24.64 -15.75 -9.54
C THR A 474 -23.44 -16.24 -8.74
N LYS A 475 -22.39 -15.43 -8.69
CA LYS A 475 -21.14 -15.74 -7.96
C LYS A 475 -21.00 -14.83 -6.73
N PRO A 476 -20.40 -15.32 -5.64
CA PRO A 476 -20.07 -14.47 -4.52
C PRO A 476 -19.03 -13.43 -4.94
N PRO A 477 -18.90 -12.32 -4.19
CA PRO A 477 -17.79 -11.41 -4.41
C PRO A 477 -16.45 -12.15 -4.20
N ALA A 478 -15.41 -11.79 -4.96
CA ALA A 478 -14.10 -12.40 -4.81
C ALA A 478 -13.46 -12.02 -3.47
N HIS A 479 -12.58 -12.87 -2.96
CA HIS A 479 -11.71 -12.52 -1.83
C HIS A 479 -10.85 -11.30 -2.17
N PHE A 480 -10.38 -10.60 -1.13
CA PHE A 480 -9.45 -9.50 -1.36
C PHE A 480 -8.12 -9.99 -1.93
N THR A 481 -7.59 -9.25 -2.89
CA THR A 481 -6.16 -9.23 -3.25
C THR A 481 -5.51 -8.00 -2.64
N GLU A 482 -4.18 -7.86 -2.69
CA GLU A 482 -3.56 -6.60 -2.23
C GLU A 482 -4.06 -5.40 -3.04
N ALA A 483 -4.29 -5.57 -4.35
CA ALA A 483 -4.84 -4.51 -5.19
C ALA A 483 -6.22 -4.04 -4.74
N THR A 484 -7.13 -4.96 -4.47
CA THR A 484 -8.49 -4.62 -4.04
C THR A 484 -8.55 -4.16 -2.58
N LEU A 485 -7.65 -4.64 -1.72
CA LEU A 485 -7.50 -4.15 -0.35
C LEU A 485 -6.98 -2.71 -0.31
N LEU A 486 -5.95 -2.39 -1.12
CA LEU A 486 -5.48 -1.01 -1.28
C LEU A 486 -6.59 -0.08 -1.76
N ALA A 487 -7.41 -0.53 -2.72
CA ALA A 487 -8.57 0.24 -3.19
C ALA A 487 -9.60 0.47 -2.08
N ALA A 488 -9.85 -0.54 -1.24
CA ALA A 488 -10.76 -0.42 -0.10
C ALA A 488 -10.20 0.53 0.99
N MET A 489 -8.89 0.51 1.23
CA MET A 489 -8.23 1.45 2.14
C MET A 489 -8.26 2.88 1.61
N GLU A 490 -8.07 3.08 0.30
CA GLU A 490 -8.11 4.39 -0.36
C GLU A 490 -9.53 4.96 -0.38
N ASN A 491 -10.54 4.13 -0.66
CA ASN A 491 -11.94 4.51 -0.67
C ASN A 491 -12.78 3.56 0.18
N PRO A 492 -12.82 3.74 1.51
CA PRO A 492 -13.50 2.83 2.44
C PRO A 492 -15.02 3.04 2.51
N VAL A 493 -15.61 3.90 1.68
CA VAL A 493 -17.04 4.29 1.75
C VAL A 493 -18.00 3.09 1.75
N LYS A 494 -17.71 2.03 0.97
CA LYS A 494 -18.51 0.80 0.95
C LYS A 494 -18.58 0.05 2.30
N TYR A 495 -17.65 0.33 3.21
CA TYR A 495 -17.52 -0.33 4.51
C TYR A 495 -17.99 0.54 5.66
N MET A 496 -18.39 1.77 5.38
CA MET A 496 -18.97 2.70 6.33
C MET A 496 -20.46 2.45 6.52
N SER A 497 -21.01 2.97 7.61
CA SER A 497 -22.45 2.96 7.80
C SER A 497 -23.11 3.93 6.79
N SER A 498 -24.17 3.50 6.13
CA SER A 498 -24.85 4.26 5.06
C SER A 498 -25.40 5.62 5.48
N LYS A 499 -25.41 5.94 6.78
CA LYS A 499 -25.95 7.18 7.35
C LYS A 499 -24.94 8.31 7.48
N ASP A 500 -23.62 8.04 7.37
CA ASP A 500 -22.60 9.06 7.60
C ASP A 500 -21.97 9.55 6.28
N THR A 501 -22.76 10.33 5.54
CA THR A 501 -22.30 10.98 4.29
C THR A 501 -21.16 11.96 4.53
N GLN A 502 -21.08 12.59 5.71
CA GLN A 502 -20.02 13.54 6.04
C GLN A 502 -18.69 12.85 6.30
N ALA A 503 -18.69 11.74 7.03
CA ALA A 503 -17.50 10.93 7.25
C ALA A 503 -16.98 10.34 5.93
N ALA A 504 -17.89 9.87 5.05
CA ALA A 504 -17.55 9.40 3.71
C ALA A 504 -16.85 10.47 2.88
N LYS A 505 -17.39 11.71 2.90
CA LYS A 505 -16.78 12.85 2.21
C LYS A 505 -15.40 13.18 2.78
N THR A 506 -15.27 13.24 4.11
CA THR A 506 -13.98 13.52 4.78
C THR A 506 -12.91 12.51 4.40
N LEU A 507 -13.21 11.19 4.43
CA LEU A 507 -12.26 10.16 4.02
C LEU A 507 -11.90 10.23 2.54
N GLY A 508 -12.85 10.59 1.68
CA GLY A 508 -12.57 10.84 0.26
C GLY A 508 -11.61 12.01 0.06
N GLU A 509 -11.74 13.09 0.83
CA GLU A 509 -10.88 14.28 0.76
C GLU A 509 -9.50 14.05 1.42
N THR A 510 -9.39 13.19 2.41
CA THR A 510 -8.15 12.92 3.17
C THR A 510 -7.41 11.66 2.71
N GLY A 511 -7.88 11.04 1.62
CA GLY A 511 -7.22 9.89 1.00
C GLY A 511 -7.46 8.54 1.70
N GLY A 512 -8.53 8.41 2.49
CA GLY A 512 -8.96 7.12 3.07
C GLY A 512 -8.23 6.68 4.32
N LEU A 513 -8.10 5.38 4.51
CA LEU A 513 -7.39 4.76 5.64
C LEU A 513 -5.89 4.66 5.39
N GLY A 514 -5.10 5.30 6.24
CA GLY A 514 -3.66 5.43 6.08
C GLY A 514 -3.28 6.35 4.93
N THR A 515 -2.04 6.78 4.91
CA THR A 515 -1.48 7.58 3.81
C THR A 515 -0.91 6.67 2.71
N VAL A 516 -0.71 7.18 1.51
CA VAL A 516 -0.02 6.45 0.43
C VAL A 516 1.34 5.91 0.88
N ALA A 517 2.05 6.64 1.75
CA ALA A 517 3.34 6.22 2.25
C ALA A 517 3.26 5.03 3.22
N THR A 518 2.14 4.84 3.93
CA THR A 518 2.04 3.89 5.06
C THR A 518 1.23 2.64 4.76
N ARG A 519 0.33 2.64 3.74
CA ARG A 519 -0.54 1.49 3.44
C ARG A 519 0.23 0.21 3.18
N ALA A 520 1.29 0.27 2.38
CA ALA A 520 2.12 -0.89 2.07
C ALA A 520 2.76 -1.49 3.33
N ASP A 521 3.27 -0.64 4.23
CA ASP A 521 3.88 -1.07 5.49
C ASP A 521 2.85 -1.65 6.46
N ILE A 522 1.64 -1.11 6.49
CA ILE A 522 0.53 -1.64 7.30
C ILE A 522 0.13 -3.03 6.79
N ILE A 523 -0.07 -3.21 5.49
CA ILE A 523 -0.40 -4.51 4.89
C ILE A 523 0.71 -5.53 5.18
N GLU A 524 1.97 -5.17 4.96
CA GLU A 524 3.12 -6.02 5.26
C GLU A 524 3.17 -6.40 6.75
N LYS A 525 2.95 -5.43 7.65
CA LYS A 525 2.89 -5.68 9.10
C LYS A 525 1.79 -6.68 9.46
N LEU A 526 0.60 -6.57 8.86
CA LEU A 526 -0.51 -7.49 9.11
C LEU A 526 -0.17 -8.93 8.69
N PHE A 527 0.57 -9.13 7.60
CA PHE A 527 1.12 -10.44 7.24
C PHE A 527 2.20 -10.91 8.23
N HIS A 528 3.16 -10.06 8.57
CA HIS A 528 4.26 -10.40 9.48
C HIS A 528 3.80 -10.69 10.91
N THR A 529 2.69 -10.10 11.34
CA THR A 529 2.08 -10.38 12.65
C THR A 529 1.12 -11.58 12.63
N PHE A 530 1.04 -12.28 11.50
CA PHE A 530 0.15 -13.44 11.29
C PHE A 530 -1.32 -13.12 11.55
N LEU A 531 -1.76 -11.94 11.16
CA LEU A 531 -3.17 -11.55 11.16
C LEU A 531 -3.82 -11.81 9.79
N MET A 532 -3.03 -11.78 8.72
CA MET A 532 -3.44 -12.15 7.37
C MET A 532 -2.54 -13.24 6.80
N GLU A 533 -3.08 -14.03 5.89
CA GLU A 533 -2.35 -15.01 5.07
C GLU A 533 -2.76 -14.91 3.61
N LYS A 534 -1.85 -15.31 2.71
CA LYS A 534 -2.15 -15.43 1.27
C LYS A 534 -2.39 -16.88 0.89
N ARG A 535 -3.38 -17.10 0.04
CA ARG A 535 -3.60 -18.35 -0.69
C ARG A 535 -3.64 -18.01 -2.19
N GLY A 536 -2.54 -18.24 -2.88
CA GLY A 536 -2.32 -17.63 -4.20
C GLY A 536 -2.24 -16.12 -4.10
N ASN A 537 -3.09 -15.40 -4.86
CA ASN A 537 -3.18 -13.94 -4.81
C ASN A 537 -4.24 -13.43 -3.81
N GLU A 538 -5.04 -14.32 -3.25
CA GLU A 538 -6.14 -13.97 -2.34
C GLU A 538 -5.67 -13.84 -0.91
N ILE A 539 -6.30 -12.93 -0.17
CA ILE A 539 -6.02 -12.62 1.23
C ILE A 539 -7.12 -13.19 2.10
N TYR A 540 -6.70 -13.86 3.17
CA TYR A 540 -7.56 -14.46 4.18
C TYR A 540 -7.17 -13.99 5.57
N LEU A 541 -8.17 -13.90 6.47
CA LEU A 541 -7.90 -13.71 7.89
C LEU A 541 -7.49 -15.02 8.54
N THR A 542 -6.46 -14.95 9.37
CA THR A 542 -6.11 -16.05 10.25
C THR A 542 -7.11 -16.17 11.41
N SER A 543 -7.14 -17.30 12.11
CA SER A 543 -7.93 -17.44 13.33
C SER A 543 -7.54 -16.39 14.39
N LYS A 544 -6.26 -16.06 14.49
CA LYS A 544 -5.77 -14.98 15.36
C LYS A 544 -6.43 -13.63 15.06
N ALA A 545 -6.58 -13.27 13.78
CA ALA A 545 -7.22 -12.01 13.39
C ALA A 545 -8.72 -12.01 13.68
N LYS A 546 -9.41 -13.13 13.44
CA LYS A 546 -10.83 -13.26 13.73
C LYS A 546 -11.09 -13.08 15.23
N GLN A 547 -10.33 -13.77 16.07
CA GLN A 547 -10.41 -13.62 17.52
C GLN A 547 -10.03 -12.18 17.95
N LEU A 548 -9.00 -11.56 17.35
CA LEU A 548 -8.66 -10.17 17.65
C LEU A 548 -9.84 -9.22 17.37
N LEU A 549 -10.54 -9.41 16.25
CA LEU A 549 -11.71 -8.59 15.91
C LEU A 549 -12.86 -8.78 16.88
N ASP A 550 -13.01 -9.96 17.49
CA ASP A 550 -14.01 -10.20 18.54
C ASP A 550 -13.63 -9.55 19.88
N LEU A 551 -12.36 -9.23 20.09
CA LEU A 551 -11.83 -8.72 21.37
C LEU A 551 -11.54 -7.22 21.37
N VAL A 552 -11.44 -6.58 20.21
CA VAL A 552 -11.20 -5.13 20.13
C VAL A 552 -12.52 -4.36 20.25
N PRO A 553 -12.49 -3.14 20.84
CA PRO A 553 -13.63 -2.25 20.86
C PRO A 553 -14.22 -2.01 19.46
N GLU A 554 -15.54 -1.90 19.37
CA GLU A 554 -16.26 -1.85 18.09
C GLU A 554 -15.87 -0.64 17.25
N ASP A 555 -15.62 0.50 17.88
CA ASP A 555 -15.28 1.73 17.17
C ASP A 555 -13.90 1.67 16.50
N LEU A 556 -12.95 0.91 17.05
CA LEU A 556 -11.67 0.66 16.42
C LEU A 556 -11.75 -0.17 15.11
N LYS A 557 -12.87 -0.83 14.84
CA LYS A 557 -13.12 -1.58 13.61
C LYS A 557 -13.68 -0.71 12.49
N LYS A 558 -14.17 0.48 12.83
CA LYS A 558 -14.93 1.37 11.92
C LYS A 558 -14.00 2.40 11.28
N PRO A 559 -14.08 2.62 9.97
CA PRO A 559 -13.35 3.70 9.30
C PRO A 559 -13.81 5.10 9.74
N GLU A 560 -15.02 5.24 10.29
CA GLU A 560 -15.60 6.47 10.79
C GLU A 560 -14.75 7.13 11.89
N LEU A 561 -14.10 6.35 12.73
CA LEU A 561 -13.16 6.88 13.74
C LEU A 561 -12.01 7.67 13.07
N THR A 562 -11.45 7.11 12.00
CA THR A 562 -10.41 7.81 11.23
C THR A 562 -10.96 9.07 10.56
N ALA A 563 -12.19 9.03 10.04
CA ALA A 563 -12.85 10.19 9.45
C ALA A 563 -13.01 11.33 10.45
N ASP A 564 -13.50 11.03 11.64
CA ASP A 564 -13.67 12.01 12.71
C ASP A 564 -12.33 12.66 13.12
N TRP A 565 -11.30 11.84 13.29
CA TRP A 565 -9.97 12.36 13.62
C TRP A 565 -9.42 13.27 12.50
N GLU A 566 -9.46 12.84 11.25
CA GLU A 566 -8.93 13.62 10.13
C GLU A 566 -9.70 14.95 9.95
N LYS A 567 -11.01 14.96 10.21
CA LYS A 567 -11.83 16.19 10.26
C LYS A 567 -11.34 17.13 11.35
N LYS A 568 -11.21 16.62 12.58
CA LYS A 568 -10.72 17.42 13.73
C LYS A 568 -9.30 17.94 13.50
N LEU A 569 -8.41 17.13 12.93
CA LEU A 569 -7.05 17.52 12.56
C LEU A 569 -7.03 18.59 11.46
N SER A 570 -7.92 18.50 10.48
CA SER A 570 -8.12 19.55 9.49
C SER A 570 -8.63 20.84 10.13
N ASP A 571 -9.51 20.76 11.11
CA ASP A 571 -10.01 21.94 11.84
C ASP A 571 -8.89 22.57 12.71
N ILE A 572 -7.99 21.79 13.27
CA ILE A 572 -6.80 22.29 13.99
C ILE A 572 -5.88 23.03 12.99
N SER A 573 -5.60 22.44 11.82
CA SER A 573 -4.73 23.08 10.82
C SER A 573 -5.28 24.40 10.29
N LYS A 574 -6.60 24.56 10.31
CA LYS A 574 -7.32 25.79 9.92
C LYS A 574 -7.55 26.77 11.09
N GLY A 575 -7.07 26.42 12.30
CA GLY A 575 -7.25 27.24 13.50
C GLY A 575 -8.69 27.26 14.08
N LYS A 576 -9.57 26.38 13.60
CA LYS A 576 -10.98 26.26 14.04
C LYS A 576 -11.13 25.44 15.32
N LEU A 577 -10.22 24.52 15.57
CA LEU A 577 -10.20 23.68 16.77
C LEU A 577 -8.83 23.83 17.47
N LYS A 578 -8.84 23.93 18.81
CA LYS A 578 -7.60 23.92 19.59
C LYS A 578 -7.07 22.51 19.74
N GLN A 579 -5.75 22.31 19.53
CA GLN A 579 -5.05 21.03 19.71
C GLN A 579 -5.40 20.36 21.05
N LYS A 580 -5.41 21.14 22.15
CA LYS A 580 -5.71 20.64 23.50
C LYS A 580 -7.07 19.96 23.58
N VAL A 581 -8.12 20.56 23.00
CA VAL A 581 -9.48 20.00 23.02
C VAL A 581 -9.51 18.64 22.33
N PHE A 582 -8.83 18.51 21.20
CA PHE A 582 -8.73 17.22 20.51
C PHE A 582 -7.99 16.18 21.36
N LEU A 583 -6.85 16.54 21.94
CA LEU A 583 -6.05 15.61 22.75
C LEU A 583 -6.71 15.23 24.07
N ASP A 584 -7.46 16.14 24.70
CA ASP A 584 -8.27 15.82 25.89
C ASP A 584 -9.32 14.73 25.52
N GLY A 585 -10.04 14.88 24.41
CA GLY A 585 -10.98 13.85 23.93
C GLY A 585 -10.30 12.53 23.54
N ILE A 586 -9.05 12.56 23.02
CA ILE A 586 -8.27 11.34 22.76
C ILE A 586 -7.88 10.63 24.06
N ARG A 587 -7.57 11.37 25.12
CA ARG A 587 -7.27 10.80 26.45
C ARG A 587 -8.49 10.10 27.03
N GLU A 588 -9.64 10.75 27.03
CA GLU A 588 -10.91 10.16 27.44
C GLU A 588 -11.22 8.88 26.65
N TYR A 589 -11.13 8.96 25.32
CA TYR A 589 -11.32 7.79 24.46
C TYR A 589 -10.32 6.66 24.76
N THR A 590 -9.07 6.98 25.09
CA THR A 590 -8.06 5.97 25.46
C THR A 590 -8.43 5.29 26.79
N GLU A 591 -8.97 6.01 27.79
CA GLU A 591 -9.49 5.44 29.04
C GLU A 591 -10.67 4.51 28.77
N GLU A 592 -11.61 4.93 27.91
CA GLU A 592 -12.77 4.12 27.51
C GLU A 592 -12.36 2.80 26.88
N ILE A 593 -11.50 2.81 25.85
CA ILE A 593 -11.07 1.58 25.15
C ILE A 593 -10.29 0.64 26.08
N VAL A 594 -9.43 1.18 26.96
CA VAL A 594 -8.71 0.36 27.93
C VAL A 594 -9.67 -0.23 28.97
N GLY A 595 -10.65 0.54 29.43
CA GLY A 595 -11.71 0.10 30.33
C GLY A 595 -12.56 -1.02 29.70
N GLU A 596 -13.00 -0.84 28.44
CA GLU A 596 -13.76 -1.85 27.70
C GLU A 596 -12.95 -3.13 27.51
N ILE A 597 -11.67 -3.02 27.14
CA ILE A 597 -10.79 -4.18 27.05
C ILE A 597 -10.65 -4.86 28.41
N LYS A 598 -10.44 -4.13 29.51
CA LYS A 598 -10.30 -4.68 30.87
C LYS A 598 -11.53 -5.46 31.31
N THR A 599 -12.72 -4.94 31.06
CA THR A 599 -14.00 -5.52 31.53
C THR A 599 -14.56 -6.58 30.59
N GLY A 600 -14.20 -6.58 29.32
CA GLY A 600 -14.70 -7.51 28.32
C GLY A 600 -14.52 -8.98 28.73
N THR A 601 -15.48 -9.84 28.41
CA THR A 601 -15.51 -11.27 28.82
C THR A 601 -14.86 -12.20 27.79
N GLY A 602 -14.50 -11.70 26.61
CA GLY A 602 -13.90 -12.48 25.54
C GLY A 602 -12.57 -13.13 25.94
N THR A 603 -12.28 -14.32 25.42
CA THR A 603 -11.05 -15.07 25.68
C THR A 603 -10.32 -15.38 24.37
N PHE A 604 -9.01 -15.21 24.37
CA PHE A 604 -8.15 -15.58 23.24
C PHE A 604 -7.64 -17.01 23.38
N ARG A 605 -7.72 -17.80 22.33
CA ARG A 605 -7.22 -19.18 22.28
C ARG A 605 -6.12 -19.31 21.24
N HIS A 606 -4.97 -19.81 21.66
CA HIS A 606 -3.84 -20.05 20.76
C HIS A 606 -4.08 -21.31 19.91
N ASP A 607 -4.18 -21.17 18.57
CA ASP A 607 -4.34 -22.31 17.64
C ASP A 607 -3.11 -23.19 17.54
N ASN A 608 -1.94 -22.64 17.86
CA ASN A 608 -0.65 -23.31 17.84
C ASN A 608 -0.25 -23.90 19.22
N LEU A 609 -1.22 -24.03 20.13
CA LEU A 609 -1.00 -24.64 21.43
C LEU A 609 -0.72 -26.15 21.26
N THR A 610 0.36 -26.62 21.83
CA THR A 610 0.76 -28.03 21.80
C THR A 610 0.44 -28.73 23.13
N ASN A 611 0.52 -30.06 23.14
CA ASN A 611 0.41 -30.85 24.38
C ASN A 611 1.71 -30.86 25.19
N LYS A 612 2.78 -30.24 24.69
CA LYS A 612 4.06 -30.21 25.43
C LYS A 612 3.97 -29.19 26.56
N ILE A 613 4.44 -29.62 27.74
CA ILE A 613 4.43 -28.81 28.95
C ILE A 613 5.79 -28.10 29.08
N CYS A 614 5.74 -26.86 29.47
CA CYS A 614 6.91 -26.03 29.78
C CYS A 614 7.63 -26.59 31.03
N PRO A 615 8.95 -26.90 30.96
CA PRO A 615 9.66 -27.42 32.10
C PRO A 615 9.84 -26.42 33.25
N ASN A 616 9.73 -25.08 32.96
CA ASN A 616 9.94 -24.07 33.97
C ASN A 616 8.67 -23.73 34.78
N CYS A 617 7.48 -23.66 34.13
CA CYS A 617 6.27 -23.18 34.79
C CYS A 617 5.05 -24.12 34.68
N GLY A 618 5.19 -25.28 34.05
CA GLY A 618 4.12 -26.28 33.91
C GLY A 618 2.99 -25.92 32.95
N LYS A 619 3.01 -24.74 32.32
CA LYS A 619 2.01 -24.34 31.31
C LYS A 619 2.32 -24.98 29.95
N ARG A 620 1.33 -25.06 29.06
CA ARG A 620 1.52 -25.61 27.71
C ARG A 620 2.42 -24.70 26.85
N MET A 621 3.03 -25.30 25.84
CA MET A 621 3.91 -24.59 24.90
C MET A 621 3.25 -24.38 23.54
N LEU A 622 3.60 -23.27 22.91
CA LEU A 622 3.14 -22.87 21.58
C LEU A 622 4.17 -23.30 20.53
N ALA A 623 3.73 -23.93 19.44
CA ALA A 623 4.57 -24.17 18.28
C ALA A 623 4.69 -22.90 17.43
N VAL A 624 5.90 -22.36 17.31
CA VAL A 624 6.16 -21.10 16.59
C VAL A 624 7.15 -21.35 15.46
N ASN A 625 6.82 -20.86 14.26
CA ASN A 625 7.73 -20.86 13.13
C ASN A 625 8.55 -19.55 13.16
N GLY A 626 9.86 -19.67 13.40
CA GLY A 626 10.82 -18.60 13.19
C GLY A 626 11.25 -18.51 11.72
N LYS A 627 12.06 -17.51 11.38
CA LYS A 627 12.56 -17.27 10.00
C LYS A 627 13.22 -18.51 9.38
N ASN A 628 14.01 -19.24 10.19
CA ASN A 628 14.73 -20.44 9.77
C ASN A 628 14.65 -21.58 10.81
N SER A 629 13.65 -21.55 11.69
CA SER A 629 13.51 -22.56 12.75
C SER A 629 12.06 -22.79 13.13
N LYS A 630 11.77 -23.97 13.67
CA LYS A 630 10.54 -24.25 14.42
C LYS A 630 10.90 -24.36 15.89
N MET A 631 10.16 -23.67 16.73
CA MET A 631 10.41 -23.60 18.16
C MET A 631 9.14 -23.90 18.95
N LEU A 632 9.32 -24.40 20.15
CA LEU A 632 8.30 -24.35 21.19
C LEU A 632 8.63 -23.18 22.13
N VAL A 633 7.61 -22.38 22.40
CA VAL A 633 7.71 -21.23 23.31
C VAL A 633 6.66 -21.41 24.38
N CYS A 634 6.99 -21.14 25.64
CA CYS A 634 6.00 -21.15 26.70
C CYS A 634 4.83 -20.21 26.38
N GLN A 635 3.60 -20.65 26.60
CA GLN A 635 2.42 -19.76 26.40
C GLN A 635 2.44 -18.57 27.37
N ASP A 636 3.15 -18.71 28.51
CA ASP A 636 3.32 -17.63 29.47
C ASP A 636 4.52 -16.74 29.05
N ARG A 637 4.21 -15.48 28.76
CA ARG A 637 5.21 -14.50 28.35
C ARG A 637 6.23 -14.19 29.43
N GLU A 638 5.82 -14.22 30.70
CA GLU A 638 6.70 -13.95 31.85
C GLU A 638 7.70 -15.10 32.07
N CYS A 639 7.30 -16.33 31.78
CA CYS A 639 8.17 -17.50 31.86
C CYS A 639 9.29 -17.48 30.80
N GLY A 640 9.01 -17.02 29.59
CA GLY A 640 9.97 -16.83 28.50
C GLY A 640 10.69 -18.08 27.98
N TYR A 641 10.41 -19.30 28.51
CA TYR A 641 11.09 -20.53 28.10
C TYR A 641 10.89 -20.85 26.63
N ARG A 642 11.97 -21.24 25.95
CA ARG A 642 11.99 -21.58 24.51
C ARG A 642 12.81 -22.83 24.27
N GLU A 643 12.36 -23.63 23.32
CA GLU A 643 13.08 -24.83 22.85
C GLU A 643 13.02 -24.90 21.32
N THR A 644 14.17 -25.01 20.65
CA THR A 644 14.21 -25.17 19.20
C THR A 644 13.92 -26.64 18.85
N ILE A 645 12.89 -26.86 18.02
CA ILE A 645 12.53 -28.20 17.51
C ILE A 645 13.35 -28.56 16.27
N SER A 646 13.42 -27.58 15.33
CA SER A 646 14.13 -27.78 14.07
C SER A 646 14.67 -26.47 13.49
N ARG A 647 15.67 -26.63 12.60
CA ARG A 647 16.26 -25.50 11.84
C ARG A 647 16.26 -25.83 10.36
N THR A 648 15.89 -24.88 9.53
CA THR A 648 16.05 -24.99 8.08
C THR A 648 17.52 -24.85 7.72
N THR A 649 18.06 -25.77 6.91
CA THR A 649 19.47 -25.76 6.52
C THR A 649 19.65 -25.65 5.01
N ASN A 650 20.86 -25.30 4.57
CA ASN A 650 21.25 -25.38 3.17
C ASN A 650 21.79 -26.77 2.78
N ALA A 651 21.84 -27.73 3.73
CA ALA A 651 22.24 -29.11 3.47
C ALA A 651 21.24 -29.77 2.51
N ARG A 652 21.75 -30.44 1.49
CA ARG A 652 20.93 -31.12 0.49
C ARG A 652 20.91 -32.63 0.76
N CYS A 653 19.75 -33.21 0.57
CA CYS A 653 19.55 -34.66 0.71
C CYS A 653 20.33 -35.40 -0.37
N PRO A 654 21.10 -36.46 -0.02
CA PRO A 654 21.84 -37.26 -1.00
C PRO A 654 20.91 -38.05 -1.95
N LYS A 655 19.66 -38.34 -1.53
CA LYS A 655 18.69 -39.10 -2.35
C LYS A 655 17.90 -38.25 -3.32
N CYS A 656 17.40 -37.07 -2.92
CA CYS A 656 16.47 -36.28 -3.72
C CYS A 656 16.92 -34.84 -3.94
N HIS A 657 18.10 -34.46 -3.49
CA HIS A 657 18.71 -33.13 -3.61
C HIS A 657 17.91 -31.94 -3.07
N LYS A 658 16.78 -32.17 -2.40
CA LYS A 658 16.01 -31.16 -1.70
C LYS A 658 16.73 -30.70 -0.42
N ARG A 659 16.45 -29.48 0.03
CA ARG A 659 16.97 -28.97 1.31
C ARG A 659 16.48 -29.85 2.46
N MET A 660 17.37 -30.10 3.42
CA MET A 660 17.05 -30.85 4.63
C MET A 660 16.81 -29.94 5.81
N GLU A 661 15.89 -30.33 6.68
CA GLU A 661 15.64 -29.74 7.98
C GLU A 661 16.48 -30.42 9.03
N MET A 662 17.07 -29.68 9.97
CA MET A 662 17.83 -30.23 11.07
C MET A 662 16.96 -30.28 12.32
N LEU A 663 16.58 -31.47 12.77
CA LEU A 663 15.86 -31.67 14.02
C LEU A 663 16.84 -31.58 15.21
N VAL A 664 16.43 -30.85 16.25
CA VAL A 664 17.18 -30.67 17.49
C VAL A 664 16.42 -31.38 18.61
N LYS A 665 17.00 -32.43 19.17
CA LYS A 665 16.48 -33.13 20.36
C LYS A 665 17.56 -33.13 21.47
N GLY A 666 17.47 -32.15 22.36
CA GLY A 666 18.50 -31.97 23.39
C GLY A 666 19.87 -31.70 22.76
N LYS A 667 20.84 -32.62 23.00
CA LYS A 667 22.18 -32.52 22.40
C LYS A 667 22.30 -33.24 21.03
N GLU A 668 21.26 -33.95 20.58
CA GLU A 668 21.30 -34.67 19.29
C GLU A 668 20.73 -33.83 18.18
N GLU A 669 21.50 -33.68 17.10
CA GLU A 669 21.10 -32.96 15.87
C GLU A 669 21.05 -33.98 14.71
N THR A 670 19.89 -34.05 14.03
CA THR A 670 19.62 -35.01 12.95
C THR A 670 19.04 -34.29 11.74
N PHE A 671 19.66 -34.45 10.57
CA PHE A 671 19.10 -33.98 9.31
C PHE A 671 17.95 -34.89 8.86
N VAL A 672 16.84 -34.29 8.46
CA VAL A 672 15.64 -34.99 7.95
C VAL A 672 15.22 -34.35 6.64
N CYS A 673 14.92 -35.17 5.65
CA CYS A 673 14.40 -34.75 4.36
C CYS A 673 12.92 -35.14 4.20
N ALA A 674 12.17 -34.37 3.44
CA ALA A 674 10.79 -34.68 3.08
C ALA A 674 10.61 -36.04 2.34
N CYS A 675 11.69 -36.59 1.73
CA CYS A 675 11.67 -37.90 1.11
C CYS A 675 11.86 -39.07 2.13
N GLY A 676 11.88 -38.76 3.44
CA GLY A 676 12.08 -39.76 4.50
C GLY A 676 13.55 -40.05 4.86
N TYR A 677 14.53 -39.51 4.13
CA TYR A 677 15.94 -39.65 4.46
C TYR A 677 16.28 -38.96 5.80
N LYS A 678 17.03 -39.65 6.65
CA LYS A 678 17.50 -39.13 7.95
C LYS A 678 18.99 -39.43 8.11
N GLU A 679 19.74 -38.46 8.65
CA GLU A 679 21.18 -38.57 8.86
C GLU A 679 21.60 -37.78 10.10
N LYS A 680 22.34 -38.37 11.04
CA LYS A 680 22.90 -37.63 12.19
C LYS A 680 23.93 -36.60 11.72
N LEU A 681 24.07 -35.48 12.42
CA LEU A 681 25.04 -34.42 12.10
C LEU A 681 26.47 -34.99 11.99
N SER A 682 26.87 -35.91 12.88
CA SER A 682 28.18 -36.57 12.84
C SER A 682 28.39 -37.36 11.54
N SER A 683 27.40 -38.13 11.11
CA SER A 683 27.44 -38.92 9.87
C SER A 683 27.46 -38.01 8.63
N PHE A 684 26.69 -36.95 8.64
CA PHE A 684 26.69 -35.94 7.61
C PHE A 684 28.07 -35.29 7.46
N GLN A 685 28.71 -34.92 8.57
CA GLN A 685 30.05 -34.34 8.57
C GLN A 685 31.08 -35.34 8.03
N ALA A 686 31.02 -36.61 8.48
CA ALA A 686 31.91 -37.67 8.01
C ALA A 686 31.75 -37.94 6.50
N ARG A 687 30.52 -37.97 6.00
CA ARG A 687 30.23 -38.11 4.57
C ARG A 687 30.79 -36.93 3.75
N ARG A 688 30.60 -35.69 4.18
CA ARG A 688 31.14 -34.52 3.48
C ARG A 688 32.66 -34.49 3.46
N THR A 689 33.31 -34.96 4.51
CA THR A 689 34.77 -35.07 4.54
C THR A 689 35.28 -36.13 3.53
N LYS A 690 34.54 -37.23 3.37
CA LYS A 690 34.85 -38.28 2.38
C LYS A 690 34.60 -37.81 0.94
N GLU A 691 33.60 -36.94 0.69
CA GLU A 691 33.27 -36.40 -0.61
C GLU A 691 34.20 -35.23 -1.06
N GLY A 692 35.31 -34.98 -0.33
CA GLY A 692 36.33 -33.99 -0.71
C GLY A 692 35.88 -32.52 -0.56
N ALA A 693 34.76 -32.28 0.07
CA ALA A 693 34.32 -30.90 0.37
C ALA A 693 35.07 -30.40 1.62
N GLY A 694 36.27 -29.84 1.42
CA GLY A 694 37.09 -29.23 2.47
C GLY A 694 36.40 -28.08 3.14
N VAL A 695 35.56 -28.35 4.14
CA VAL A 695 34.99 -27.34 5.01
C VAL A 695 35.80 -27.30 6.30
N ASN A 696 36.49 -26.17 6.50
CA ASN A 696 37.27 -25.93 7.71
C ASN A 696 36.32 -25.94 8.95
N LYS A 697 36.70 -26.62 10.01
CA LYS A 697 35.94 -26.65 11.28
C LYS A 697 35.53 -25.26 11.79
N ARG A 698 36.34 -24.24 11.51
CA ARG A 698 36.08 -22.81 11.83
C ARG A 698 34.90 -22.22 11.03
N ASP A 699 34.75 -22.61 9.76
CA ASP A 699 33.66 -22.12 8.91
C ASP A 699 32.34 -22.80 9.26
N VAL A 700 32.35 -24.06 9.66
CA VAL A 700 31.16 -24.74 10.20
C VAL A 700 30.73 -24.13 11.52
N GLN A 701 31.66 -23.83 12.44
CA GLN A 701 31.34 -23.13 13.69
C GLN A 701 30.86 -21.69 13.48
N LYS A 702 31.46 -20.94 12.55
CA LYS A 702 30.97 -19.59 12.17
C LYS A 702 29.57 -19.68 11.56
N TYR A 703 29.34 -20.65 10.68
CA TYR A 703 28.05 -20.85 10.04
C TYR A 703 26.98 -21.28 11.04
N LEU A 704 27.29 -22.23 11.96
CA LEU A 704 26.37 -22.66 13.02
C LEU A 704 26.08 -21.52 14.02
N LYS A 705 27.10 -20.72 14.40
CA LYS A 705 26.91 -19.53 15.25
C LYS A 705 26.07 -18.47 14.52
N LYS A 706 26.27 -18.27 13.23
CA LYS A 706 25.48 -17.36 12.42
C LYS A 706 24.03 -17.85 12.30
N GLN A 707 23.81 -19.12 12.04
CA GLN A 707 22.48 -19.73 12.01
C GLN A 707 21.79 -19.75 13.38
N GLN A 708 22.54 -19.96 14.46
CA GLN A 708 22.00 -19.86 15.82
C GLN A 708 21.53 -18.44 16.13
N LYS A 709 22.29 -17.45 15.69
CA LYS A 709 21.95 -16.03 15.84
C LYS A 709 20.73 -15.65 14.99
N GLU A 710 20.69 -16.11 13.73
CA GLU A 710 19.57 -15.89 12.81
C GLU A 710 18.30 -16.66 13.20
N ALA A 711 18.44 -17.86 13.78
CA ALA A 711 17.31 -18.67 14.27
C ALA A 711 16.77 -18.18 15.63
N ALA A 712 17.57 -17.45 16.39
CA ALA A 712 17.16 -16.81 17.65
C ALA A 712 16.51 -15.44 17.42
N GLU A 713 16.67 -14.85 16.21
CA GLU A 713 15.96 -13.62 15.85
C GLU A 713 14.50 -13.97 15.54
N PRO A 714 13.53 -13.51 16.34
CA PRO A 714 12.11 -13.71 16.03
C PRO A 714 11.74 -12.96 14.76
N VAL A 715 10.83 -13.52 13.97
CA VAL A 715 10.33 -12.94 12.72
C VAL A 715 9.67 -11.56 12.93
N ASN A 716 9.49 -11.17 14.17
CA ASN A 716 8.81 -9.95 14.56
C ASN A 716 9.73 -9.02 15.37
N ASN A 717 10.32 -8.04 14.72
CA ASN A 717 11.24 -7.08 15.32
C ASN A 717 10.64 -6.30 16.51
N ALA A 718 9.34 -6.06 16.55
CA ALA A 718 8.68 -5.37 17.66
C ALA A 718 8.65 -6.22 18.94
N PHE A 719 8.55 -7.54 18.80
CA PHE A 719 8.58 -8.46 19.95
C PHE A 719 10.02 -8.78 20.39
N ALA A 720 10.97 -8.77 19.44
CA ALA A 720 12.39 -8.92 19.73
C ALA A 720 12.95 -7.70 20.45
N GLN A 721 12.51 -6.49 20.11
CA GLN A 721 12.89 -5.26 20.81
C GLN A 721 12.32 -5.22 22.23
N ALA A 722 11.08 -5.65 22.45
CA ALA A 722 10.50 -5.72 23.79
C ALA A 722 11.15 -6.79 24.70
N LEU A 723 11.79 -7.82 24.12
CA LEU A 723 12.47 -8.88 24.86
C LEU A 723 14.00 -8.67 24.98
N SER A 724 14.62 -7.89 24.08
CA SER A 724 16.08 -7.63 24.14
C SER A 724 16.48 -6.64 25.24
N GLY A 725 15.51 -5.95 25.85
CA GLY A 725 15.73 -5.05 26.99
C GLY A 725 15.79 -5.78 28.35
N ILE A 726 15.47 -7.09 28.42
CA ILE A 726 15.53 -7.84 29.67
C ILE A 726 16.91 -8.50 29.77
N LYS A 727 17.83 -7.81 30.47
CA LYS A 727 19.01 -8.48 31.03
C LYS A 727 18.51 -9.44 32.10
N LEU A 728 18.72 -10.71 31.89
CA LEU A 728 18.63 -11.73 32.92
C LEU A 728 19.98 -11.72 33.66
N ASP A 729 20.00 -11.24 34.89
CA ASP A 729 21.01 -11.59 35.87
C ASP A 729 20.83 -13.03 36.32
#